data_1e4bd1654a609a0317727c5dbec8c9eb
#
_entry.id   1e4bd1654a609a0317727c5dbec8c9eb
#
_cell.length_a   1.000
_cell.length_b   1.000
_cell.length_c   1.000
_cell.angle_alpha   90.00
_cell.angle_beta   90.00
_cell.angle_gamma   90.00
#
_symmetry.space_group_name_H-M   'P 1'
#
loop_
_entity.id
_entity.type
_entity.pdbx_description
1 polymer ?
#
loop_
_entity_poly.entity_id
_entity_poly.type
_entity_poly.pdbx_seq_one_letter_code
_entity_poly.pdbx_strand_id
1 'polypeptide(L)'
;MKALILNSGKGSRMGDLTKNHPKCMTEIASMETILSRQLRQIEDYGIKEVVITTGPFEDKLIHYVESLGLDLEYSFVRNPLFAETNYIYSIYLAREVLKDTDLLLMHGDLVVENDVFFDFMEQEGSLMAGSTTKELPEKDFKAEVLDGKITRVGISFFEHAFSAQPLYKLKKEDWGLWLSAICAFCEREDEGETNWKKLYAEEALNTVLSQFSLRLYDAEEKLCQEVDNPEDLTVVSLLLRAIKKKTVYLSFSTDILHNGHFTLIKKAKRLGRLIVGVLSDEVVSSYKRFPLLPFSERKAMFENIAGVERVVEQNSLSYRENLEKYKPDFVVHGDDWQSGFQKPIREEICSILAGYGGKLVELPYNNNEKYRDLEKRTRADLAMPDFRRGRLRKELKVKGFVNAMEAHDGLTGLIVENTKVYKDGGAHQFDAMWISSLCDSTAKGKPDIELVDMSSRFRTIEDITEVTTKPIIFDGDTGGIKEHFVYTVRSLERLGVSMVIIEDKTGLKKNSLFGTEVEQTQDRIESFSEKIRAGKKAQRTKEFMICARIESLILERGMEDALERAFAFVKAGADAIMIHSRKKSPEEIFTFVERFRKEDSETYIVVVPTSFNSVKEEEFKKRGVNVVIYANQLMRATVPAIQNAAETILQNERAEECDSFLMPFKEIIRLIPEED
;
A
#
# COMPACT_ATOMS: atom_id res chain seq x y z
N MET A 1 1.37 -12.29 28.99
CA MET A 1 2.66 -13.05 28.89
C MET A 1 3.79 -12.16 29.32
N LYS A 2 4.71 -12.70 30.14
CA LYS A 2 5.96 -12.03 30.53
C LYS A 2 7.15 -12.76 29.90
N ALA A 3 8.27 -12.05 29.72
CA ALA A 3 9.53 -12.67 29.34
C ALA A 3 10.46 -12.76 30.54
N LEU A 4 11.19 -13.89 30.70
CA LEU A 4 12.25 -14.06 31.67
C LEU A 4 13.58 -14.31 30.94
N ILE A 5 14.58 -13.49 31.22
CA ILE A 5 15.94 -13.65 30.71
C ILE A 5 16.89 -13.95 31.87
N LEU A 6 17.58 -15.08 31.81
CA LEU A 6 18.45 -15.57 32.87
C LEU A 6 19.89 -15.08 32.68
N ASN A 7 20.34 -14.08 33.44
CA ASN A 7 21.63 -13.40 33.30
C ASN A 7 22.48 -13.37 34.59
N SER A 8 22.21 -14.23 35.56
CA SER A 8 22.93 -14.20 36.84
C SER A 8 24.32 -14.86 36.84
N GLY A 9 24.72 -15.54 35.75
CA GLY A 9 25.98 -16.26 35.64
C GLY A 9 27.24 -15.40 35.48
N LYS A 10 28.40 -15.92 35.86
CA LYS A 10 29.72 -15.24 35.73
C LYS A 10 30.28 -15.20 34.32
N GLY A 11 29.82 -16.06 33.40
CA GLY A 11 30.34 -16.16 32.03
C GLY A 11 31.84 -16.54 31.92
N SER A 12 32.39 -17.26 32.86
CA SER A 12 33.85 -17.54 32.99
C SER A 12 34.47 -18.24 31.78
N ARG A 13 33.69 -19.01 31.00
CA ARG A 13 34.15 -19.70 29.78
C ARG A 13 34.49 -18.76 28.62
N MET A 14 34.01 -17.54 28.66
CA MET A 14 34.30 -16.50 27.66
C MET A 14 35.64 -15.77 27.87
N GLY A 15 36.37 -16.06 28.95
CA GLY A 15 37.69 -15.50 29.22
C GLY A 15 37.68 -13.97 29.34
N ASP A 16 38.58 -13.34 28.60
CA ASP A 16 38.77 -11.88 28.62
C ASP A 16 37.57 -11.08 28.13
N LEU A 17 36.71 -11.67 27.33
CA LEU A 17 35.53 -11.01 26.76
C LEU A 17 34.48 -10.65 27.82
N THR A 18 34.47 -11.33 28.95
CA THR A 18 33.48 -11.13 30.04
C THR A 18 34.09 -10.62 31.36
N LYS A 19 35.35 -10.16 31.34
CA LYS A 19 36.01 -9.61 32.55
C LYS A 19 35.28 -8.41 33.14
N ASN A 20 34.68 -7.57 32.29
CA ASN A 20 34.12 -6.26 32.69
C ASN A 20 32.63 -6.13 32.52
N HIS A 21 31.93 -7.12 32.01
CA HIS A 21 30.48 -7.11 31.79
C HIS A 21 29.91 -8.53 31.76
N PRO A 22 28.59 -8.70 31.97
CA PRO A 22 27.96 -10.03 31.88
C PRO A 22 27.98 -10.56 30.42
N LYS A 23 27.95 -11.87 30.26
CA LYS A 23 28.04 -12.60 29.00
C LYS A 23 27.03 -12.10 27.96
N CYS A 24 25.78 -11.79 28.37
CA CYS A 24 24.71 -11.29 27.51
C CYS A 24 25.02 -9.93 26.83
N MET A 25 25.96 -9.16 27.33
CA MET A 25 26.42 -7.92 26.73
C MET A 25 27.55 -8.12 25.72
N THR A 26 27.96 -9.35 25.43
CA THR A 26 28.94 -9.64 24.37
C THR A 26 28.36 -9.28 22.99
N GLU A 27 29.17 -8.58 22.19
CA GLU A 27 28.79 -8.18 20.83
C GLU A 27 28.83 -9.39 19.88
N ILE A 28 27.71 -9.62 19.15
CA ILE A 28 27.55 -10.72 18.19
C ILE A 28 27.51 -10.26 16.74
N ALA A 29 27.21 -8.98 16.52
CA ALA A 29 27.21 -8.32 15.22
C ALA A 29 27.42 -6.83 15.42
N SER A 30 27.62 -6.05 14.35
CA SER A 30 27.86 -4.60 14.43
C SER A 30 26.87 -3.89 15.36
N MET A 31 27.32 -3.44 16.51
CA MET A 31 26.54 -2.76 17.56
C MET A 31 25.34 -3.56 18.11
N GLU A 32 25.31 -4.86 17.97
CA GLU A 32 24.28 -5.75 18.51
C GLU A 32 24.90 -6.73 19.51
N THR A 33 24.41 -6.74 20.74
CA THR A 33 24.78 -7.72 21.76
C THR A 33 23.73 -8.83 21.83
N ILE A 34 24.04 -9.94 22.51
CA ILE A 34 23.08 -11.02 22.75
C ILE A 34 21.80 -10.43 23.37
N LEU A 35 21.95 -9.68 24.47
CA LEU A 35 20.82 -9.09 25.21
C LEU A 35 20.02 -8.08 24.38
N SER A 36 20.70 -7.17 23.66
CA SER A 36 19.98 -6.20 22.84
C SER A 36 19.16 -6.86 21.73
N ARG A 37 19.63 -7.99 21.19
CA ARG A 37 18.90 -8.81 20.25
C ARG A 37 17.66 -9.44 20.88
N GLN A 38 17.82 -10.10 22.01
CA GLN A 38 16.71 -10.73 22.75
C GLN A 38 15.63 -9.70 23.10
N LEU A 39 16.01 -8.56 23.67
CA LEU A 39 15.06 -7.50 24.05
C LEU A 39 14.31 -6.91 22.86
N ARG A 40 14.99 -6.70 21.73
CA ARG A 40 14.31 -6.26 20.48
C ARG A 40 13.35 -7.30 19.93
N GLN A 41 13.71 -8.59 19.98
CA GLN A 41 12.81 -9.67 19.59
C GLN A 41 11.54 -9.69 20.45
N ILE A 42 11.69 -9.52 21.78
CA ILE A 42 10.60 -9.47 22.76
C ILE A 42 9.70 -8.25 22.49
N GLU A 43 10.29 -7.05 22.33
CA GLU A 43 9.56 -5.81 22.02
C GLU A 43 8.80 -5.93 20.70
N ASP A 44 9.48 -6.40 19.64
CA ASP A 44 8.93 -6.57 18.31
C ASP A 44 7.78 -7.58 18.26
N TYR A 45 7.80 -8.60 19.13
CA TYR A 45 6.67 -9.53 19.25
C TYR A 45 5.49 -8.91 20.00
N GLY A 46 5.73 -7.89 20.82
CA GLY A 46 4.70 -7.17 21.58
C GLY A 46 4.57 -7.57 23.04
N ILE A 47 5.52 -8.33 23.61
CA ILE A 47 5.61 -8.55 25.06
C ILE A 47 6.12 -7.27 25.69
N LYS A 48 5.48 -6.80 26.75
CA LYS A 48 5.82 -5.53 27.41
C LYS A 48 6.62 -5.71 28.70
N GLU A 49 6.35 -6.76 29.46
CA GLU A 49 6.97 -7.02 30.75
C GLU A 49 8.12 -8.00 30.63
N VAL A 50 9.32 -7.57 31.03
CA VAL A 50 10.54 -8.37 30.99
C VAL A 50 11.17 -8.46 32.37
N VAL A 51 11.35 -9.68 32.85
CA VAL A 51 12.09 -9.96 34.08
C VAL A 51 13.50 -10.41 33.71
N ILE A 52 14.52 -9.76 34.27
CA ILE A 52 15.92 -10.08 33.99
C ILE A 52 16.57 -10.45 35.32
N THR A 53 17.09 -11.68 35.40
CA THR A 53 17.87 -12.05 36.58
C THR A 53 19.30 -11.49 36.47
N THR A 54 19.86 -11.01 37.59
CA THR A 54 21.14 -10.34 37.61
C THR A 54 22.10 -11.02 38.55
N GLY A 55 23.40 -10.79 38.37
CA GLY A 55 24.49 -11.32 39.15
C GLY A 55 25.61 -10.30 39.45
N PRO A 56 26.89 -10.59 39.12
CA PRO A 56 28.04 -9.79 39.55
C PRO A 56 28.13 -8.39 38.90
N PHE A 57 27.43 -8.16 37.76
CA PHE A 57 27.50 -6.91 36.98
C PHE A 57 26.14 -6.20 36.89
N GLU A 58 25.33 -6.29 37.94
CA GLU A 58 23.95 -5.75 37.95
C GLU A 58 23.87 -4.32 37.49
N ASP A 59 24.63 -3.40 38.10
CA ASP A 59 24.56 -1.95 37.75
C ASP A 59 24.87 -1.69 36.27
N LYS A 60 25.88 -2.41 35.74
CA LYS A 60 26.21 -2.27 34.30
C LYS A 60 25.12 -2.80 33.39
N LEU A 61 24.51 -3.92 33.77
CA LEU A 61 23.43 -4.53 33.04
C LEU A 61 22.20 -3.59 32.99
N ILE A 62 21.79 -3.05 34.14
CA ILE A 62 20.67 -2.12 34.27
C ILE A 62 20.91 -0.90 33.39
N HIS A 63 22.06 -0.24 33.57
CA HIS A 63 22.41 0.94 32.78
C HIS A 63 22.41 0.67 31.27
N TYR A 64 22.92 -0.49 30.85
CA TYR A 64 22.91 -0.90 29.44
C TYR A 64 21.50 -1.10 28.92
N VAL A 65 20.63 -1.81 29.64
CA VAL A 65 19.24 -2.05 29.25
C VAL A 65 18.48 -0.73 29.10
N GLU A 66 18.62 0.18 30.05
CA GLU A 66 18.00 1.51 30.01
C GLU A 66 18.51 2.35 28.82
N SER A 67 19.81 2.23 28.49
CA SER A 67 20.40 2.95 27.34
C SER A 67 19.87 2.49 25.97
N LEU A 68 19.24 1.33 25.86
CA LEU A 68 18.66 0.81 24.61
C LEU A 68 17.40 1.56 24.20
N GLY A 69 16.71 2.27 25.10
CA GLY A 69 15.54 3.09 24.83
C GLY A 69 14.35 2.31 24.24
N LEU A 70 14.19 1.04 24.63
CA LEU A 70 13.08 0.18 24.17
C LEU A 70 11.82 0.44 24.99
N ASP A 71 10.66 0.24 24.39
CA ASP A 71 9.34 0.42 25.03
C ASP A 71 8.94 -0.87 25.80
N LEU A 72 9.73 -1.20 26.85
CA LEU A 72 9.59 -2.37 27.68
C LEU A 72 9.61 -1.97 29.18
N GLU A 73 8.83 -2.71 29.96
CA GLU A 73 8.80 -2.59 31.44
C GLU A 73 9.72 -3.66 32.04
N TYR A 74 10.74 -3.22 32.78
CA TYR A 74 11.78 -4.09 33.31
C TYR A 74 11.62 -4.36 34.79
N SER A 75 11.81 -5.63 35.20
CA SER A 75 11.99 -6.06 36.60
C SER A 75 13.34 -6.77 36.75
N PHE A 76 14.22 -6.22 37.53
CA PHE A 76 15.53 -6.85 37.80
C PHE A 76 15.50 -7.65 39.10
N VAL A 77 15.94 -8.91 39.06
CA VAL A 77 15.95 -9.82 40.21
C VAL A 77 17.36 -10.29 40.44
N ARG A 78 18.00 -9.79 41.51
CA ARG A 78 19.36 -10.15 41.85
C ARG A 78 19.46 -11.53 42.53
N ASN A 79 20.35 -12.38 42.04
CA ASN A 79 20.76 -13.60 42.73
C ASN A 79 22.03 -13.31 43.55
N PRO A 80 21.94 -13.18 44.88
CA PRO A 80 23.11 -12.91 45.72
C PRO A 80 24.06 -14.10 45.85
N LEU A 81 23.54 -15.30 45.57
CA LEU A 81 24.30 -16.57 45.62
C LEU A 81 24.73 -17.06 44.23
N PHE A 82 24.90 -16.17 43.28
CA PHE A 82 25.23 -16.50 41.87
C PHE A 82 26.52 -17.35 41.71
N ALA A 83 27.41 -17.29 42.71
CA ALA A 83 28.66 -18.06 42.71
C ALA A 83 28.50 -19.51 43.21
N GLU A 84 27.42 -19.77 43.92
CA GLU A 84 27.17 -21.04 44.63
C GLU A 84 26.01 -21.82 44.03
N THR A 85 25.07 -21.14 43.35
CA THR A 85 23.83 -21.71 42.85
C THR A 85 23.77 -21.67 41.33
N ASN A 86 23.03 -22.63 40.77
CA ASN A 86 22.65 -22.60 39.37
C ASN A 86 21.40 -21.71 39.18
N TYR A 87 20.99 -21.45 37.94
CA TYR A 87 19.88 -20.53 37.56
C TYR A 87 18.50 -20.97 38.12
N ILE A 88 18.31 -22.21 38.54
CA ILE A 88 17.09 -22.64 39.24
C ILE A 88 16.80 -21.73 40.44
N TYR A 89 17.82 -21.31 41.19
CA TYR A 89 17.65 -20.38 42.31
C TYR A 89 17.30 -18.96 41.84
N SER A 90 17.81 -18.52 40.70
CA SER A 90 17.43 -17.23 40.11
C SER A 90 15.95 -17.17 39.70
N ILE A 91 15.43 -18.31 39.20
CA ILE A 91 13.99 -18.45 38.90
C ILE A 91 13.19 -18.44 40.21
N TYR A 92 13.64 -19.16 41.22
CA TYR A 92 12.98 -19.17 42.55
C TYR A 92 12.89 -17.76 43.13
N LEU A 93 13.94 -16.96 43.08
CA LEU A 93 13.93 -15.56 43.55
C LEU A 93 12.94 -14.70 42.78
N ALA A 94 12.73 -14.96 41.50
CA ALA A 94 11.80 -14.22 40.64
C ALA A 94 10.35 -14.74 40.72
N ARG A 95 10.04 -15.79 41.50
CA ARG A 95 8.76 -16.51 41.51
C ARG A 95 7.55 -15.59 41.70
N GLU A 96 7.63 -14.57 42.57
CA GLU A 96 6.51 -13.68 42.86
C GLU A 96 6.10 -12.80 41.66
N VAL A 97 7.10 -12.39 40.86
CA VAL A 97 6.84 -11.58 39.64
C VAL A 97 6.43 -12.43 38.44
N LEU A 98 6.72 -13.74 38.48
CA LEU A 98 6.50 -14.70 37.40
C LEU A 98 5.27 -15.58 37.57
N LYS A 99 4.62 -15.55 38.72
CA LYS A 99 3.41 -16.35 38.96
C LYS A 99 2.22 -15.85 38.12
N ASP A 100 1.31 -16.77 37.86
CA ASP A 100 0.01 -16.47 37.23
C ASP A 100 0.06 -15.81 35.85
N THR A 101 1.08 -16.09 35.04
CA THR A 101 1.24 -15.54 33.68
C THR A 101 1.74 -16.59 32.69
N ASP A 102 1.40 -16.44 31.40
CA ASP A 102 2.14 -17.14 30.34
C ASP A 102 3.58 -16.64 30.34
N LEU A 103 4.54 -17.53 30.07
CA LEU A 103 5.96 -17.22 30.16
C LEU A 103 6.70 -17.52 28.86
N LEU A 104 7.54 -16.56 28.44
CA LEU A 104 8.68 -16.79 27.55
C LEU A 104 9.95 -16.83 28.41
N LEU A 105 10.64 -17.95 28.46
CA LEU A 105 11.90 -18.09 29.20
C LEU A 105 13.04 -18.27 28.21
N MET A 106 14.12 -17.49 28.39
CA MET A 106 15.34 -17.54 27.59
C MET A 106 16.58 -17.50 28.48
N HIS A 107 17.59 -18.26 28.11
CA HIS A 107 18.92 -18.04 28.70
C HIS A 107 19.56 -16.78 28.11
N GLY A 108 20.31 -16.04 28.91
CA GLY A 108 20.93 -14.76 28.53
C GLY A 108 22.07 -14.85 27.53
N ASP A 109 22.51 -16.05 27.19
CA ASP A 109 23.54 -16.37 26.20
C ASP A 109 22.98 -17.04 24.94
N LEU A 110 21.65 -17.20 24.85
CA LEU A 110 21.01 -17.79 23.71
C LEU A 110 20.84 -16.75 22.56
N VAL A 111 21.28 -17.12 21.39
CA VAL A 111 21.09 -16.36 20.14
C VAL A 111 20.15 -17.12 19.22
N VAL A 112 19.07 -16.44 18.84
CA VAL A 112 18.02 -17.01 17.98
C VAL A 112 17.88 -16.17 16.70
N GLU A 113 17.76 -16.83 15.56
CA GLU A 113 17.39 -16.19 14.30
C GLU A 113 15.97 -15.62 14.39
N ASN A 114 15.72 -14.44 13.79
CA ASN A 114 14.42 -13.79 13.89
C ASN A 114 13.29 -14.67 13.37
N ASP A 115 13.48 -15.33 12.22
CA ASP A 115 12.47 -16.23 11.65
C ASP A 115 12.10 -17.37 12.64
N VAL A 116 13.12 -17.95 13.30
CA VAL A 116 12.92 -19.00 14.31
C VAL A 116 12.17 -18.45 15.51
N PHE A 117 12.58 -17.29 16.03
CA PHE A 117 11.95 -16.70 17.21
C PHE A 117 10.47 -16.39 16.98
N PHE A 118 10.13 -15.73 15.85
CA PHE A 118 8.75 -15.34 15.58
C PHE A 118 7.86 -16.54 15.24
N ASP A 119 8.36 -17.51 14.46
CA ASP A 119 7.63 -18.72 14.16
C ASP A 119 7.38 -19.56 15.43
N PHE A 120 8.39 -19.69 16.29
CA PHE A 120 8.26 -20.31 17.61
C PHE A 120 7.17 -19.65 18.46
N MET A 121 7.14 -18.32 18.46
CA MET A 121 6.16 -17.56 19.24
C MET A 121 4.73 -17.63 18.68
N GLU A 122 4.57 -17.85 17.40
CA GLU A 122 3.26 -17.99 16.72
C GLU A 122 2.65 -19.40 16.93
N GLN A 123 3.45 -20.44 17.22
CA GLN A 123 2.93 -21.79 17.49
C GLN A 123 2.03 -21.82 18.73
N GLU A 124 1.04 -22.69 18.75
CA GLU A 124 0.14 -22.87 19.90
C GLU A 124 0.74 -23.82 20.97
N GLY A 125 0.34 -23.61 22.23
CA GLY A 125 0.68 -24.48 23.37
C GLY A 125 2.03 -24.19 24.02
N SER A 126 2.46 -25.10 24.90
CA SER A 126 3.76 -25.03 25.57
C SER A 126 4.83 -25.71 24.75
N LEU A 127 5.94 -25.01 24.54
CA LEU A 127 7.01 -25.40 23.61
C LEU A 127 8.39 -25.22 24.22
N MET A 128 9.33 -26.07 23.81
CA MET A 128 10.77 -25.87 23.95
C MET A 128 11.41 -25.88 22.57
N ALA A 129 12.37 -25.00 22.31
CA ALA A 129 13.10 -25.00 21.04
C ALA A 129 14.15 -26.13 21.00
N GLY A 130 14.38 -26.68 19.81
CA GLY A 130 15.39 -27.67 19.56
C GLY A 130 15.63 -27.93 18.09
N SER A 131 16.32 -28.99 17.74
CA SER A 131 16.55 -29.42 16.37
C SER A 131 16.55 -30.94 16.27
N THR A 132 15.82 -31.44 15.28
CA THR A 132 15.81 -32.89 14.95
C THR A 132 16.90 -33.27 13.95
N THR A 133 17.58 -32.28 13.36
CA THR A 133 18.57 -32.48 12.28
C THR A 133 20.02 -32.25 12.76
N LYS A 134 20.22 -31.38 13.76
CA LYS A 134 21.56 -31.09 14.31
C LYS A 134 22.13 -32.27 15.10
N GLU A 135 23.44 -32.41 15.03
CA GLU A 135 24.14 -33.35 15.86
C GLU A 135 23.89 -33.08 17.35
N LEU A 136 23.83 -34.17 18.14
CA LEU A 136 23.61 -34.06 19.59
C LEU A 136 24.83 -33.40 20.25
N PRO A 137 24.65 -32.30 20.97
CA PRO A 137 25.77 -31.65 21.67
C PRO A 137 26.26 -32.48 22.85
N GLU A 138 27.57 -32.45 23.14
CA GLU A 138 28.13 -33.18 24.27
C GLU A 138 27.65 -32.61 25.62
N LYS A 139 27.58 -31.27 25.75
CA LYS A 139 27.41 -30.57 27.04
C LYS A 139 26.12 -29.78 27.16
N ASP A 140 25.36 -29.58 26.05
CA ASP A 140 24.13 -28.83 26.07
C ASP A 140 22.91 -29.74 26.26
N PHE A 141 21.73 -29.11 26.40
CA PHE A 141 20.49 -29.84 26.64
C PHE A 141 20.09 -30.74 25.48
N LYS A 142 19.47 -31.84 25.83
CA LYS A 142 18.80 -32.79 24.95
C LYS A 142 17.38 -32.99 25.45
N ALA A 143 16.43 -33.16 24.53
CA ALA A 143 15.05 -33.50 24.83
C ALA A 143 14.73 -34.88 24.26
N GLU A 144 14.21 -35.78 25.07
CA GLU A 144 13.60 -37.03 24.63
C GLU A 144 12.18 -36.73 24.15
N VAL A 145 11.84 -37.14 22.92
CA VAL A 145 10.54 -36.90 22.34
C VAL A 145 9.86 -38.21 21.99
N LEU A 146 8.71 -38.46 22.62
CA LEU A 146 7.84 -39.60 22.34
C LEU A 146 6.44 -39.10 21.97
N ASP A 147 5.88 -39.60 20.90
CA ASP A 147 4.55 -39.21 20.38
C ASP A 147 4.34 -37.67 20.26
N GLY A 148 5.42 -36.96 19.83
CA GLY A 148 5.40 -35.50 19.65
C GLY A 148 5.48 -34.69 20.96
N LYS A 149 5.70 -35.32 22.11
CA LYS A 149 5.82 -34.67 23.41
C LYS A 149 7.21 -34.93 24.02
N ILE A 150 7.74 -33.93 24.69
CA ILE A 150 8.96 -34.03 25.46
C ILE A 150 8.65 -34.81 26.76
N THR A 151 9.36 -35.91 26.98
CA THR A 151 9.23 -36.76 28.14
C THR A 151 10.37 -36.56 29.13
N ARG A 152 11.50 -36.04 28.67
CA ARG A 152 12.67 -35.77 29.49
C ARG A 152 13.53 -34.67 28.86
N VAL A 153 14.12 -33.83 29.70
CA VAL A 153 15.15 -32.85 29.33
C VAL A 153 16.38 -33.03 30.20
N GLY A 154 17.56 -33.03 29.60
CA GLY A 154 18.80 -33.19 30.38
C GLY A 154 20.06 -33.05 29.53
N ILE A 155 21.23 -33.08 30.20
CA ILE A 155 22.53 -32.95 29.53
C ILE A 155 23.06 -34.34 29.11
N SER A 156 22.70 -35.39 29.83
CA SER A 156 23.12 -36.78 29.57
C SER A 156 22.56 -37.27 28.23
N PHE A 157 23.26 -38.17 27.55
CA PHE A 157 22.74 -38.87 26.38
C PHE A 157 21.67 -39.89 26.79
N PHE A 158 20.60 -39.96 26.05
CA PHE A 158 19.52 -40.94 26.19
C PHE A 158 18.93 -41.30 24.82
N GLU A 159 18.21 -42.42 24.75
CA GLU A 159 17.58 -42.87 23.52
C GLU A 159 16.52 -41.84 23.05
N HIS A 160 16.30 -41.73 21.74
CA HIS A 160 15.35 -40.80 21.13
C HIS A 160 15.56 -39.30 21.50
N ALA A 161 16.82 -38.94 21.82
CA ALA A 161 17.18 -37.56 22.15
C ALA A 161 17.34 -36.71 20.90
N PHE A 162 16.88 -35.47 20.98
CA PHE A 162 17.13 -34.38 20.00
C PHE A 162 17.88 -33.26 20.69
N SER A 163 18.60 -32.45 19.91
CA SER A 163 19.25 -31.25 20.44
C SER A 163 18.17 -30.28 20.94
N ALA A 164 18.33 -29.75 22.14
CA ALA A 164 17.40 -28.83 22.77
C ALA A 164 18.09 -27.54 23.19
N GLN A 165 17.36 -26.44 23.15
CA GLN A 165 17.87 -25.12 23.49
C GLN A 165 17.01 -24.48 24.58
N PRO A 166 17.57 -23.69 25.49
CA PRO A 166 16.85 -23.12 26.64
C PRO A 166 16.01 -21.88 26.20
N LEU A 167 15.08 -22.15 25.33
CA LEU A 167 14.01 -21.24 24.89
C LEU A 167 12.67 -21.94 25.08
N TYR A 168 11.89 -21.45 26.03
CA TYR A 168 10.60 -22.01 26.37
C TYR A 168 9.49 -21.02 26.23
N LYS A 169 8.39 -21.45 25.65
CA LYS A 169 7.10 -20.73 25.65
C LYS A 169 6.12 -21.60 26.44
N LEU A 170 5.59 -21.10 27.52
CA LEU A 170 4.79 -21.85 28.46
C LEU A 170 3.44 -21.18 28.71
N LYS A 171 2.38 -21.96 28.69
CA LYS A 171 1.07 -21.53 29.17
C LYS A 171 1.10 -21.37 30.69
N LYS A 172 0.30 -20.45 31.20
CA LYS A 172 0.20 -20.13 32.63
C LYS A 172 0.07 -21.35 33.52
N GLU A 173 -0.79 -22.29 33.15
CA GLU A 173 -1.05 -23.52 33.91
C GLU A 173 0.19 -24.42 33.94
N ASP A 174 0.83 -24.64 32.81
CA ASP A 174 2.00 -25.48 32.65
C ASP A 174 3.23 -24.87 33.36
N TRP A 175 3.39 -23.56 33.22
CA TRP A 175 4.40 -22.80 33.96
C TRP A 175 4.18 -22.88 35.47
N GLY A 176 2.94 -22.79 35.94
CA GLY A 176 2.59 -22.90 37.36
C GLY A 176 3.01 -24.23 37.97
N LEU A 177 2.89 -25.34 37.22
CA LEU A 177 3.38 -26.67 37.67
C LEU A 177 4.88 -26.68 37.78
N TRP A 178 5.60 -26.20 36.76
CA TRP A 178 7.08 -26.16 36.80
C TRP A 178 7.58 -25.23 37.91
N LEU A 179 7.01 -24.03 38.07
CA LEU A 179 7.39 -23.07 39.10
C LEU A 179 7.18 -23.68 40.51
N SER A 180 6.08 -24.40 40.74
CA SER A 180 5.81 -25.08 42.00
C SER A 180 6.85 -26.15 42.27
N ALA A 181 7.27 -26.93 41.28
CA ALA A 181 8.35 -27.91 41.42
C ALA A 181 9.69 -27.23 41.74
N ILE A 182 10.02 -26.10 41.07
CA ILE A 182 11.23 -25.30 41.36
C ILE A 182 11.20 -24.82 42.82
N CYS A 183 10.10 -24.30 43.30
CA CYS A 183 9.97 -23.89 44.71
C CYS A 183 10.20 -25.05 45.66
N ALA A 184 9.57 -26.21 45.42
CA ALA A 184 9.75 -27.40 46.22
C ALA A 184 11.21 -27.90 46.24
N PHE A 185 11.96 -27.76 45.15
CA PHE A 185 13.39 -28.09 45.08
C PHE A 185 14.24 -27.10 45.89
N CYS A 186 14.00 -25.80 45.81
CA CYS A 186 14.79 -24.78 46.50
C CYS A 186 14.47 -24.64 48.00
N GLU A 187 13.33 -25.14 48.45
CA GLU A 187 12.89 -25.10 49.86
C GLU A 187 13.20 -26.40 50.63
N ARG A 188 13.82 -27.40 49.97
CA ARG A 188 14.28 -28.61 50.67
C ARG A 188 15.45 -28.29 51.60
N GLU A 189 15.37 -28.79 52.84
CA GLU A 189 16.52 -28.80 53.71
C GLU A 189 17.62 -29.69 53.11
N ASP A 190 18.90 -29.23 53.14
CA ASP A 190 20.04 -29.92 52.57
C ASP A 190 20.36 -31.20 53.36
N GLU A 191 19.54 -32.25 53.22
CA GLU A 191 19.82 -33.58 53.77
C GLU A 191 20.26 -34.52 52.63
N GLY A 192 21.58 -34.66 52.41
CA GLY A 192 22.17 -35.75 51.62
C GLY A 192 22.87 -35.33 50.32
N GLU A 193 23.22 -36.31 49.48
CA GLU A 193 24.09 -36.20 48.30
C GLU A 193 23.60 -35.30 47.15
N THR A 194 22.36 -34.84 47.16
CA THR A 194 21.78 -34.00 46.13
C THR A 194 21.66 -32.54 46.59
N ASN A 195 22.73 -31.79 46.42
CA ASN A 195 22.74 -30.34 46.65
C ASN A 195 21.95 -29.62 45.54
N TRP A 196 20.68 -29.21 45.80
CA TRP A 196 19.80 -28.50 44.89
C TRP A 196 20.46 -27.24 44.30
N LYS A 197 21.42 -26.62 44.98
CA LYS A 197 22.14 -25.43 44.51
C LYS A 197 22.87 -25.63 43.18
N LYS A 198 23.21 -26.89 42.85
CA LYS A 198 23.90 -27.23 41.59
C LYS A 198 22.99 -27.82 40.51
N LEU A 199 21.72 -28.07 40.82
CA LEU A 199 20.77 -28.63 39.86
C LEU A 199 20.33 -27.58 38.81
N TYR A 200 19.99 -28.08 37.65
CA TYR A 200 19.32 -27.30 36.62
C TYR A 200 17.81 -27.24 36.88
N ALA A 201 17.12 -26.19 36.38
CA ALA A 201 15.67 -26.08 36.53
C ALA A 201 14.93 -27.22 35.80
N GLU A 202 15.54 -27.82 34.80
CA GLU A 202 15.04 -28.97 34.03
C GLU A 202 14.93 -30.24 34.89
N GLU A 203 15.68 -30.37 35.97
CA GLU A 203 15.49 -31.48 36.91
C GLU A 203 14.11 -31.37 37.61
N ALA A 204 13.71 -30.15 37.98
CA ALA A 204 12.38 -29.90 38.50
C ALA A 204 11.29 -30.07 37.40
N LEU A 205 11.57 -29.65 36.17
CA LEU A 205 10.69 -29.83 35.03
C LEU A 205 10.36 -31.32 34.81
N ASN A 206 11.38 -32.18 34.82
CA ASN A 206 11.20 -33.61 34.58
C ASN A 206 10.23 -34.26 35.57
N THR A 207 10.06 -33.70 36.77
CA THR A 207 9.14 -34.26 37.77
C THR A 207 7.65 -33.97 37.47
N VAL A 208 7.39 -33.02 36.58
CA VAL A 208 6.02 -32.55 36.25
C VAL A 208 5.64 -32.72 34.78
N LEU A 209 6.57 -33.14 33.89
CA LEU A 209 6.32 -33.33 32.46
C LEU A 209 5.16 -34.29 32.15
N SER A 210 4.85 -35.24 33.05
CA SER A 210 3.70 -36.13 32.87
C SER A 210 2.35 -35.45 33.06
N GLN A 211 2.32 -34.23 33.63
CA GLN A 211 1.10 -33.51 33.98
C GLN A 211 0.62 -32.53 32.88
N PHE A 212 1.47 -32.22 31.89
CA PHE A 212 1.12 -31.32 30.76
C PHE A 212 1.82 -31.73 29.47
N SER A 213 1.55 -31.05 28.37
CA SER A 213 2.12 -31.35 27.05
C SER A 213 3.14 -30.29 26.67
N LEU A 214 4.43 -30.58 26.85
CA LEU A 214 5.53 -29.79 26.31
C LEU A 214 5.94 -30.40 24.96
N ARG A 215 5.97 -29.63 23.90
CA ARG A 215 6.37 -30.10 22.56
C ARG A 215 7.69 -29.48 22.13
N LEU A 216 8.44 -30.21 21.31
CA LEU A 216 9.66 -29.70 20.70
C LEU A 216 9.27 -28.87 19.47
N TYR A 217 9.72 -27.62 19.42
CA TYR A 217 9.73 -26.81 18.21
C TYR A 217 11.02 -27.06 17.44
N ASP A 218 10.92 -27.58 16.22
CA ASP A 218 12.07 -27.91 15.39
C ASP A 218 12.58 -26.68 14.65
N ALA A 219 13.71 -26.14 15.07
CA ALA A 219 14.40 -25.03 14.38
C ALA A 219 15.22 -25.53 13.17
N GLU A 220 15.22 -26.84 12.89
CA GLU A 220 16.02 -27.47 11.82
C GLU A 220 17.51 -27.04 11.90
N GLU A 221 18.09 -26.61 10.77
CA GLU A 221 19.45 -26.10 10.67
C GLU A 221 19.60 -24.61 11.00
N LYS A 222 18.49 -23.91 11.27
CA LYS A 222 18.50 -22.47 11.54
C LYS A 222 19.20 -22.14 12.86
N LEU A 223 19.57 -20.85 13.00
CA LEU A 223 20.28 -20.39 14.19
C LEU A 223 19.36 -20.33 15.42
N CYS A 224 19.57 -21.26 16.35
CA CYS A 224 19.09 -21.23 17.71
C CYS A 224 20.17 -21.94 18.53
N GLN A 225 21.02 -21.17 19.26
CA GLN A 225 22.21 -21.70 19.88
C GLN A 225 22.71 -20.80 21.02
N GLU A 226 23.21 -21.41 22.13
CA GLU A 226 23.93 -20.71 23.17
C GLU A 226 25.35 -20.33 22.72
N VAL A 227 25.83 -19.18 23.18
CA VAL A 227 27.22 -18.71 22.96
C VAL A 227 28.02 -18.96 24.24
N ASP A 228 28.67 -20.09 24.37
CA ASP A 228 29.31 -20.48 25.59
C ASP A 228 30.80 -20.14 25.68
N ASN A 229 31.44 -20.01 24.52
CA ASN A 229 32.88 -19.77 24.38
C ASN A 229 33.16 -18.87 23.17
N PRO A 230 34.40 -18.39 22.93
CA PRO A 230 34.77 -17.56 21.79
C PRO A 230 34.56 -18.21 20.42
N GLU A 231 34.65 -19.54 20.33
CA GLU A 231 34.39 -20.29 19.09
C GLU A 231 32.92 -20.20 18.71
N ASP A 232 31.99 -20.42 19.66
CA ASP A 232 30.55 -20.27 19.47
C ASP A 232 30.21 -18.84 19.01
N LEU A 233 30.84 -17.84 19.66
CA LEU A 233 30.68 -16.44 19.29
C LEU A 233 31.03 -16.18 17.81
N THR A 234 32.14 -16.78 17.37
CA THR A 234 32.61 -16.65 15.98
C THR A 234 31.62 -17.29 15.02
N VAL A 235 31.16 -18.50 15.29
CA VAL A 235 30.16 -19.21 14.47
C VAL A 235 28.87 -18.45 14.39
N VAL A 236 28.31 -18.04 15.52
CA VAL A 236 27.05 -17.26 15.60
C VAL A 236 27.18 -15.92 14.85
N SER A 237 28.31 -15.21 15.01
CA SER A 237 28.56 -13.95 14.32
C SER A 237 28.62 -14.11 12.80
N LEU A 238 29.22 -15.19 12.30
CA LEU A 238 29.27 -15.51 10.86
C LEU A 238 27.89 -15.87 10.32
N LEU A 239 27.12 -16.68 11.04
CA LEU A 239 25.75 -17.02 10.66
C LEU A 239 24.87 -15.80 10.60
N LEU A 240 24.88 -14.92 11.62
CA LEU A 240 24.11 -13.67 11.64
C LEU A 240 24.48 -12.73 10.47
N ARG A 241 25.78 -12.64 10.12
CA ARG A 241 26.21 -11.87 8.95
C ARG A 241 25.72 -12.47 7.63
N ALA A 242 25.63 -13.78 7.53
CA ALA A 242 25.08 -14.46 6.36
C ALA A 242 23.57 -14.21 6.22
N ILE A 243 22.81 -14.25 7.32
CA ILE A 243 21.37 -13.92 7.37
C ILE A 243 21.14 -12.47 6.96
N LYS A 244 21.90 -11.50 7.49
CA LYS A 244 21.81 -10.08 7.11
C LYS A 244 22.10 -9.79 5.64
N LYS A 245 22.64 -10.73 4.86
CA LYS A 245 22.82 -10.58 3.40
C LYS A 245 21.53 -10.84 2.61
N LYS A 246 20.53 -11.54 3.16
CA LYS A 246 19.24 -11.71 2.49
C LYS A 246 18.61 -10.36 2.24
N THR A 247 17.96 -10.22 1.07
CA THR A 247 17.30 -8.99 0.65
C THR A 247 15.79 -9.21 0.57
N VAL A 248 15.05 -8.19 0.97
CA VAL A 248 13.59 -8.20 0.99
C VAL A 248 13.08 -7.03 0.15
N TYR A 249 12.11 -7.30 -0.71
CA TYR A 249 11.43 -6.28 -1.48
C TYR A 249 9.99 -6.11 -1.00
N LEU A 250 9.56 -4.86 -0.79
CA LEU A 250 8.21 -4.50 -0.38
C LEU A 250 7.80 -3.25 -1.15
N SER A 251 6.64 -3.25 -1.81
CA SER A 251 6.17 -2.13 -2.62
C SER A 251 5.01 -1.38 -1.98
N PHE A 252 4.99 -0.05 -2.16
CA PHE A 252 3.94 0.83 -1.68
C PHE A 252 3.44 1.81 -2.73
N SER A 253 2.12 2.00 -2.74
CA SER A 253 1.43 3.03 -3.52
C SER A 253 0.92 4.19 -2.65
N THR A 254 1.16 4.13 -1.34
CA THR A 254 0.52 5.04 -0.38
C THR A 254 1.25 6.36 -0.24
N ASP A 255 0.49 7.40 -0.01
CA ASP A 255 0.93 8.73 0.42
C ASP A 255 0.56 9.02 1.89
N ILE A 256 -0.08 8.06 2.55
CA ILE A 256 -0.43 8.14 3.98
C ILE A 256 0.01 6.84 4.65
N LEU A 257 0.98 6.94 5.56
CA LEU A 257 1.43 5.81 6.36
C LEU A 257 0.52 5.61 7.58
N HIS A 258 0.18 4.37 7.84
CA HIS A 258 -0.58 3.97 9.01
C HIS A 258 0.00 2.70 9.64
N ASN A 259 -0.54 2.29 10.79
CA ASN A 259 0.00 1.17 11.57
C ASN A 259 0.10 -0.15 10.78
N GLY A 260 -0.82 -0.42 9.85
CA GLY A 260 -0.73 -1.59 8.96
C GLY A 260 0.53 -1.59 8.10
N HIS A 261 0.89 -0.44 7.50
CA HIS A 261 2.13 -0.30 6.73
C HIS A 261 3.37 -0.50 7.61
N PHE A 262 3.39 0.09 8.81
CA PHE A 262 4.51 -0.12 9.74
C PHE A 262 4.64 -1.57 10.18
N THR A 263 3.53 -2.29 10.36
CA THR A 263 3.55 -3.72 10.66
C THR A 263 4.17 -4.53 9.53
N LEU A 264 3.82 -4.24 8.26
CA LEU A 264 4.44 -4.88 7.09
C LEU A 264 5.95 -4.59 7.03
N ILE A 265 6.33 -3.32 7.22
CA ILE A 265 7.75 -2.90 7.23
C ILE A 265 8.51 -3.59 8.36
N LYS A 266 7.97 -3.64 9.58
CA LYS A 266 8.59 -4.35 10.71
C LYS A 266 8.81 -5.83 10.40
N LYS A 267 7.80 -6.53 9.86
CA LYS A 267 7.90 -7.93 9.48
C LYS A 267 8.89 -8.15 8.33
N ALA A 268 8.88 -7.30 7.30
CA ALA A 268 9.83 -7.37 6.19
C ALA A 268 11.29 -7.19 6.65
N LYS A 269 11.56 -6.25 7.55
CA LYS A 269 12.89 -6.02 8.13
C LYS A 269 13.46 -7.21 8.91
N ARG A 270 12.60 -8.07 9.43
CA ARG A 270 13.00 -9.29 10.14
C ARG A 270 13.60 -10.34 9.19
N LEU A 271 13.16 -10.35 7.93
CA LEU A 271 13.60 -11.32 6.93
C LEU A 271 14.95 -10.94 6.28
N GLY A 272 15.35 -9.67 6.33
CA GLY A 272 16.61 -9.23 5.72
C GLY A 272 16.70 -7.73 5.49
N ARG A 273 17.64 -7.31 4.61
CA ARG A 273 17.83 -5.92 4.20
C ARG A 273 16.67 -5.46 3.32
N LEU A 274 15.95 -4.45 3.76
CA LEU A 274 14.70 -4.01 3.13
C LEU A 274 14.94 -3.01 2.00
N ILE A 275 14.50 -3.38 0.80
CA ILE A 275 14.35 -2.51 -0.36
C ILE A 275 12.86 -2.15 -0.49
N VAL A 276 12.53 -0.88 -0.46
CA VAL A 276 11.17 -0.39 -0.64
C VAL A 276 10.99 0.14 -2.05
N GLY A 277 10.06 -0.45 -2.79
CA GLY A 277 9.56 0.07 -4.06
C GLY A 277 8.45 1.09 -3.82
N VAL A 278 8.59 2.30 -4.36
CA VAL A 278 7.53 3.32 -4.31
C VAL A 278 7.01 3.51 -5.73
N LEU A 279 5.70 3.30 -5.91
CA LEU A 279 5.07 3.45 -7.22
C LEU A 279 5.13 4.92 -7.67
N SER A 280 5.44 5.16 -8.95
CA SER A 280 5.40 6.51 -9.54
C SER A 280 3.99 7.11 -9.51
N ASP A 281 3.87 8.43 -9.65
CA ASP A 281 2.57 9.12 -9.63
C ASP A 281 1.68 8.66 -10.80
N GLU A 282 2.29 8.37 -11.95
CA GLU A 282 1.59 7.84 -13.12
C GLU A 282 0.96 6.48 -12.81
N VAL A 283 1.73 5.55 -12.24
CA VAL A 283 1.26 4.21 -11.90
C VAL A 283 0.18 4.24 -10.83
N VAL A 284 0.34 5.03 -9.77
CA VAL A 284 -0.69 5.18 -8.73
C VAL A 284 -1.99 5.70 -9.32
N SER A 285 -1.92 6.74 -10.15
CA SER A 285 -3.10 7.37 -10.76
C SER A 285 -3.78 6.50 -11.81
N SER A 286 -3.11 5.46 -12.33
CA SER A 286 -3.71 4.54 -13.30
C SER A 286 -4.74 3.58 -12.70
N TYR A 287 -4.70 3.33 -11.38
CA TYR A 287 -5.60 2.36 -10.73
C TYR A 287 -6.20 2.82 -9.41
N LYS A 288 -5.67 3.88 -8.82
CA LYS A 288 -6.19 4.53 -7.62
C LYS A 288 -6.50 6.00 -7.91
N ARG A 289 -6.77 6.77 -6.87
CA ARG A 289 -6.83 8.21 -6.94
C ARG A 289 -5.45 8.81 -7.23
N PHE A 290 -5.41 10.02 -7.75
CA PHE A 290 -4.16 10.77 -7.85
C PHE A 290 -3.55 10.95 -6.44
N PRO A 291 -2.24 10.73 -6.25
CA PRO A 291 -1.63 10.84 -4.94
C PRO A 291 -1.66 12.28 -4.41
N LEU A 292 -1.83 12.45 -3.09
CA LEU A 292 -1.77 13.74 -2.41
C LEU A 292 -0.34 14.30 -2.40
N LEU A 293 0.62 13.40 -2.13
CA LEU A 293 2.04 13.72 -2.11
C LEU A 293 2.69 13.24 -3.41
N PRO A 294 3.50 14.08 -4.08
CA PRO A 294 4.23 13.68 -5.26
C PRO A 294 5.24 12.56 -4.94
N PHE A 295 5.65 11.82 -5.95
CA PHE A 295 6.60 10.71 -5.80
C PHE A 295 7.83 11.06 -4.97
N SER A 296 8.42 12.25 -5.18
CA SER A 296 9.61 12.71 -4.43
C SER A 296 9.39 12.77 -2.92
N GLU A 297 8.23 13.24 -2.47
CA GLU A 297 7.89 13.32 -1.05
C GLU A 297 7.56 11.95 -0.48
N ARG A 298 6.82 11.11 -1.24
CA ARG A 298 6.52 9.73 -0.85
C ARG A 298 7.81 8.91 -0.73
N LYS A 299 8.75 9.08 -1.64
CA LYS A 299 10.08 8.46 -1.58
C LYS A 299 10.83 8.91 -0.33
N ALA A 300 10.90 10.23 -0.07
CA ALA A 300 11.56 10.78 1.11
C ALA A 300 10.95 10.26 2.43
N MET A 301 9.62 10.04 2.50
CA MET A 301 8.99 9.42 3.65
C MET A 301 9.61 8.05 3.97
N PHE A 302 9.73 7.17 2.97
CA PHE A 302 10.28 5.83 3.17
C PHE A 302 11.78 5.83 3.42
N GLU A 303 12.55 6.76 2.82
CA GLU A 303 13.99 6.93 3.06
C GLU A 303 14.30 7.27 4.52
N ASN A 304 13.37 7.92 5.23
CA ASN A 304 13.52 8.29 6.64
C ASN A 304 12.97 7.23 7.62
N ILE A 305 12.52 6.08 7.15
CA ILE A 305 12.12 4.98 8.02
C ILE A 305 13.34 4.16 8.44
N ALA A 306 13.60 4.09 9.74
CA ALA A 306 14.72 3.34 10.28
C ALA A 306 14.73 1.87 9.80
N GLY A 307 15.87 1.44 9.24
CA GLY A 307 16.08 0.07 8.76
C GLY A 307 15.55 -0.21 7.35
N VAL A 308 15.08 0.79 6.62
CA VAL A 308 14.97 0.74 5.16
C VAL A 308 16.36 1.00 4.60
N GLU A 309 16.90 0.04 3.83
CA GLU A 309 18.24 0.17 3.28
C GLU A 309 18.24 0.99 1.98
N ARG A 310 17.21 0.84 1.19
CA ARG A 310 17.08 1.51 -0.10
C ARG A 310 15.62 1.73 -0.48
N VAL A 311 15.35 2.90 -1.04
CA VAL A 311 14.06 3.20 -1.67
C VAL A 311 14.28 3.33 -3.17
N VAL A 312 13.46 2.64 -3.96
CA VAL A 312 13.54 2.59 -5.42
C VAL A 312 12.20 2.95 -6.05
N GLU A 313 12.26 3.52 -7.24
CA GLU A 313 11.06 3.79 -8.02
C GLU A 313 10.51 2.50 -8.63
N GLN A 314 9.18 2.40 -8.69
CA GLN A 314 8.48 1.34 -9.40
C GLN A 314 7.55 1.97 -10.43
N ASN A 315 7.94 1.85 -11.71
CA ASN A 315 7.28 2.50 -12.85
C ASN A 315 6.22 1.63 -13.53
N SER A 316 5.82 0.54 -12.88
CA SER A 316 4.75 -0.36 -13.33
C SER A 316 4.06 -1.01 -12.14
N LEU A 317 2.81 -1.44 -12.30
CA LEU A 317 2.16 -2.36 -11.36
C LEU A 317 2.84 -3.73 -11.35
N SER A 318 3.43 -4.16 -12.48
CA SER A 318 4.33 -5.31 -12.52
C SER A 318 5.59 -5.02 -11.69
N TYR A 319 6.01 -6.01 -10.94
CA TYR A 319 7.24 -5.95 -10.14
C TYR A 319 8.48 -6.39 -10.95
N ARG A 320 8.29 -6.84 -12.18
CA ARG A 320 9.29 -7.50 -13.03
C ARG A 320 10.61 -6.75 -13.06
N GLU A 321 10.61 -5.48 -13.44
CA GLU A 321 11.82 -4.67 -13.59
C GLU A 321 12.67 -4.67 -12.31
N ASN A 322 12.03 -4.39 -11.16
CA ASN A 322 12.72 -4.32 -9.88
C ASN A 322 13.13 -5.71 -9.37
N LEU A 323 12.32 -6.75 -9.56
CA LEU A 323 12.66 -8.12 -9.17
C LEU A 323 13.81 -8.70 -10.00
N GLU A 324 13.84 -8.46 -11.30
CA GLU A 324 14.94 -8.89 -12.18
C GLU A 324 16.24 -8.15 -11.86
N LYS A 325 16.15 -6.86 -11.51
CA LYS A 325 17.29 -6.00 -11.17
C LYS A 325 17.89 -6.31 -9.81
N TYR A 326 17.08 -6.46 -8.79
CA TYR A 326 17.55 -6.59 -7.40
C TYR A 326 17.57 -8.03 -6.90
N LYS A 327 16.86 -8.94 -7.54
CA LYS A 327 16.75 -10.38 -7.21
C LYS A 327 16.61 -10.63 -5.70
N PRO A 328 15.59 -10.04 -5.04
CA PRO A 328 15.43 -10.18 -3.60
C PRO A 328 15.13 -11.64 -3.23
N ASP A 329 15.66 -12.09 -2.09
CA ASP A 329 15.36 -13.42 -1.55
C ASP A 329 13.89 -13.54 -1.15
N PHE A 330 13.29 -12.44 -0.70
CA PHE A 330 11.88 -12.37 -0.32
C PHE A 330 11.18 -11.18 -0.95
N VAL A 331 9.94 -11.41 -1.39
CA VAL A 331 8.97 -10.34 -1.64
C VAL A 331 7.90 -10.43 -0.57
N VAL A 332 7.62 -9.31 0.13
CA VAL A 332 6.59 -9.25 1.15
C VAL A 332 5.40 -8.45 0.64
N HIS A 333 4.19 -8.93 0.87
CA HIS A 333 2.94 -8.23 0.52
C HIS A 333 1.82 -8.57 1.51
N GLY A 334 0.76 -7.73 1.56
CA GLY A 334 -0.50 -8.09 2.22
C GLY A 334 -1.22 -9.21 1.44
N ASP A 335 -2.14 -9.91 2.08
CA ASP A 335 -2.93 -10.98 1.45
C ASP A 335 -4.14 -10.48 0.65
N ASP A 336 -4.37 -9.16 0.62
CA ASP A 336 -5.50 -8.48 -0.03
C ASP A 336 -5.52 -8.60 -1.57
N TRP A 337 -4.45 -9.06 -2.19
CA TRP A 337 -4.32 -9.24 -3.64
C TRP A 337 -4.56 -10.66 -4.18
N GLN A 338 -4.94 -11.60 -3.32
CA GLN A 338 -5.25 -12.98 -3.72
C GLN A 338 -6.49 -13.08 -4.62
N SER A 339 -7.30 -12.03 -4.65
CA SER A 339 -8.49 -11.92 -5.50
C SER A 339 -8.54 -10.56 -6.21
N GLY A 340 -9.44 -10.43 -7.19
CA GLY A 340 -9.65 -9.18 -7.91
C GLY A 340 -8.57 -8.90 -8.97
N PHE A 341 -8.43 -7.62 -9.34
CA PHE A 341 -7.59 -7.18 -10.47
C PHE A 341 -6.08 -7.37 -10.24
N GLN A 342 -5.64 -7.52 -9.01
CA GLN A 342 -4.22 -7.69 -8.67
C GLN A 342 -3.76 -9.17 -8.69
N LYS A 343 -4.68 -10.13 -8.77
CA LYS A 343 -4.34 -11.55 -8.83
C LYS A 343 -3.32 -11.92 -9.92
N PRO A 344 -3.42 -11.41 -11.17
CA PRO A 344 -2.40 -11.67 -12.19
C PRO A 344 -1.01 -11.15 -11.83
N ILE A 345 -0.91 -10.04 -11.09
CA ILE A 345 0.37 -9.47 -10.62
C ILE A 345 1.02 -10.42 -9.61
N ARG A 346 0.22 -10.96 -8.70
CA ARG A 346 0.68 -11.99 -7.74
C ARG A 346 1.23 -13.23 -8.45
N GLU A 347 0.51 -13.73 -9.46
CA GLU A 347 0.93 -14.89 -10.25
C GLU A 347 2.24 -14.62 -11.01
N GLU A 348 2.40 -13.42 -11.57
CA GLU A 348 3.64 -12.97 -12.21
C GLU A 348 4.82 -12.97 -11.23
N ILE A 349 4.65 -12.41 -10.04
CA ILE A 349 5.68 -12.37 -8.99
C ILE A 349 6.10 -13.78 -8.60
N CYS A 350 5.16 -14.69 -8.36
CA CYS A 350 5.48 -16.08 -8.03
C CYS A 350 6.32 -16.75 -9.13
N SER A 351 5.98 -16.48 -10.40
CA SER A 351 6.73 -17.01 -11.56
C SER A 351 8.16 -16.45 -11.62
N ILE A 352 8.34 -15.14 -11.40
CA ILE A 352 9.65 -14.50 -11.41
C ILE A 352 10.53 -15.03 -10.27
N LEU A 353 9.98 -15.09 -9.05
CA LEU A 353 10.67 -15.59 -7.86
C LEU A 353 11.14 -17.04 -8.04
N ALA A 354 10.28 -17.91 -8.59
CA ALA A 354 10.63 -19.29 -8.87
C ALA A 354 11.84 -19.42 -9.83
N GLY A 355 12.03 -18.45 -10.73
CA GLY A 355 13.14 -18.42 -11.69
C GLY A 355 14.52 -18.27 -11.06
N TYR A 356 14.64 -17.74 -9.83
CA TYR A 356 15.92 -17.58 -9.14
C TYR A 356 15.92 -18.03 -7.66
N GLY A 357 14.86 -18.72 -7.22
CA GLY A 357 14.79 -19.30 -5.87
C GLY A 357 14.30 -18.35 -4.78
N GLY A 358 13.77 -17.18 -5.14
CA GLY A 358 13.12 -16.25 -4.19
C GLY A 358 11.77 -16.78 -3.69
N LYS A 359 11.27 -16.19 -2.60
CA LYS A 359 9.99 -16.59 -1.98
C LYS A 359 9.07 -15.38 -1.79
N LEU A 360 7.77 -15.60 -2.04
CA LEU A 360 6.72 -14.65 -1.67
C LEU A 360 6.27 -14.93 -0.23
N VAL A 361 6.21 -13.88 0.59
CA VAL A 361 5.71 -13.91 1.97
C VAL A 361 4.47 -13.03 2.04
N GLU A 362 3.32 -13.64 2.21
CA GLU A 362 2.04 -12.96 2.34
C GLU A 362 1.67 -12.82 3.81
N LEU A 363 1.30 -11.63 4.21
CA LEU A 363 0.98 -11.31 5.60
C LEU A 363 -0.48 -10.88 5.70
N PRO A 364 -1.24 -11.31 6.73
CA PRO A 364 -2.60 -10.86 6.93
C PRO A 364 -2.67 -9.34 6.94
N TYR A 365 -3.45 -8.78 6.01
CA TYR A 365 -3.71 -7.35 5.95
C TYR A 365 -4.85 -7.01 6.90
N ASN A 366 -4.54 -6.45 8.06
CA ASN A 366 -5.55 -5.98 9.00
C ASN A 366 -6.22 -4.72 8.43
N ASN A 367 -7.35 -4.92 7.77
CA ASN A 367 -8.21 -3.86 7.26
C ASN A 367 -8.98 -3.23 8.44
N ASN A 368 -8.31 -2.35 9.19
CA ASN A 368 -8.86 -1.71 10.38
C ASN A 368 -9.90 -0.66 9.97
N GLU A 369 -11.07 -0.61 10.62
CA GLU A 369 -12.14 0.37 10.39
C GLU A 369 -11.61 1.82 10.37
N LYS A 370 -10.71 2.16 11.30
CA LYS A 370 -10.07 3.49 11.36
C LYS A 370 -9.32 3.87 10.09
N TYR A 371 -8.85 2.88 9.33
CA TYR A 371 -8.15 3.14 8.07
C TYR A 371 -9.12 3.39 6.92
N ARG A 372 -10.25 2.66 6.88
CA ARG A 372 -11.33 2.93 5.92
C ARG A 372 -11.87 4.34 6.10
N ASP A 373 -12.04 4.78 7.35
CA ASP A 373 -12.47 6.15 7.67
C ASP A 373 -11.46 7.20 7.17
N LEU A 374 -10.16 6.94 7.34
CA LEU A 374 -9.13 7.87 6.86
C LEU A 374 -9.15 7.97 5.32
N GLU A 375 -9.29 6.86 4.61
CA GLU A 375 -9.38 6.86 3.15
C GLU A 375 -10.68 7.51 2.66
N LYS A 376 -11.80 7.29 3.35
CA LYS A 376 -13.08 7.95 3.10
C LYS A 376 -12.96 9.47 3.28
N ARG A 377 -12.37 9.94 4.37
CA ARG A 377 -12.07 11.38 4.60
C ARG A 377 -11.15 11.94 3.53
N THR A 378 -10.08 11.24 3.17
CA THR A 378 -9.17 11.66 2.10
C THR A 378 -9.87 11.78 0.75
N ARG A 379 -10.79 10.87 0.43
CA ARG A 379 -11.64 10.98 -0.77
C ARG A 379 -12.54 12.21 -0.71
N ALA A 380 -13.16 12.49 0.43
CA ALA A 380 -13.98 13.67 0.63
C ALA A 380 -13.17 14.96 0.44
N ASP A 381 -11.96 15.04 1.01
CA ASP A 381 -11.05 16.18 0.83
C ASP A 381 -10.67 16.37 -0.66
N LEU A 382 -10.38 15.29 -1.38
CA LEU A 382 -10.05 15.33 -2.82
C LEU A 382 -11.26 15.70 -3.69
N ALA A 383 -12.47 15.46 -3.22
CA ALA A 383 -13.70 15.89 -3.88
C ALA A 383 -13.96 17.39 -3.73
N MET A 384 -13.28 18.06 -2.78
CA MET A 384 -13.44 19.51 -2.59
C MET A 384 -13.06 20.30 -3.85
N PRO A 385 -13.82 21.38 -4.18
CA PRO A 385 -13.62 22.17 -5.40
C PRO A 385 -12.18 22.64 -5.62
N ASP A 386 -11.48 23.01 -4.56
CA ASP A 386 -10.11 23.53 -4.65
C ASP A 386 -9.10 22.48 -5.10
N PHE A 387 -9.25 21.23 -4.66
CA PHE A 387 -8.41 20.13 -5.12
C PHE A 387 -8.77 19.67 -6.54
N ARG A 388 -10.06 19.50 -6.84
CA ARG A 388 -10.54 19.02 -8.15
C ARG A 388 -10.16 19.98 -9.25
N ARG A 389 -10.32 21.30 -9.05
CA ARG A 389 -10.01 22.33 -10.05
C ARG A 389 -8.60 22.21 -10.61
N GLY A 390 -7.61 21.96 -9.75
CA GLY A 390 -6.21 21.86 -10.17
C GLY A 390 -5.79 20.47 -10.67
N ARG A 391 -6.63 19.47 -10.54
CA ARG A 391 -6.26 18.08 -10.77
C ARG A 391 -5.94 17.78 -12.23
N LEU A 392 -6.74 18.27 -13.19
CA LEU A 392 -6.48 18.05 -14.62
C LEU A 392 -5.08 18.53 -15.03
N ARG A 393 -4.69 19.72 -14.60
CA ARG A 393 -3.37 20.28 -14.91
C ARG A 393 -2.23 19.46 -14.30
N LYS A 394 -2.43 18.94 -13.08
CA LYS A 394 -1.47 18.04 -12.42
C LYS A 394 -1.33 16.71 -13.17
N GLU A 395 -2.43 16.10 -13.57
CA GLU A 395 -2.43 14.85 -14.34
C GLU A 395 -1.78 15.03 -15.71
N LEU A 396 -2.08 16.11 -16.42
CA LEU A 396 -1.44 16.44 -17.69
C LEU A 396 0.08 16.63 -17.56
N LYS A 397 0.54 17.25 -16.47
CA LYS A 397 1.98 17.40 -16.20
C LYS A 397 2.68 16.08 -15.91
N VAL A 398 2.01 15.15 -15.24
CA VAL A 398 2.58 13.86 -14.84
C VAL A 398 2.52 12.84 -15.96
N LYS A 399 1.34 12.70 -16.59
CA LYS A 399 1.06 11.68 -17.61
C LYS A 399 1.36 12.13 -19.04
N GLY A 400 1.36 13.45 -19.29
CA GLY A 400 1.42 14.01 -20.64
C GLY A 400 0.15 13.80 -21.48
N PHE A 401 -0.71 12.87 -21.07
CA PHE A 401 -1.92 12.45 -21.77
C PHE A 401 -3.03 12.10 -20.79
N VAL A 402 -4.29 12.46 -21.12
CA VAL A 402 -5.50 12.25 -20.32
C VAL A 402 -6.62 11.78 -21.24
N ASN A 403 -7.36 10.75 -20.84
CA ASN A 403 -8.61 10.39 -21.48
C ASN A 403 -9.80 10.81 -20.62
N ALA A 404 -10.81 11.39 -21.25
CA ALA A 404 -12.03 11.87 -20.61
C ALA A 404 -13.26 11.14 -21.16
N MET A 405 -14.12 10.66 -20.28
CA MET A 405 -15.38 10.02 -20.64
C MET A 405 -16.56 10.92 -20.30
N GLU A 406 -17.54 10.94 -21.18
CA GLU A 406 -18.79 11.67 -20.97
C GLU A 406 -19.53 11.17 -19.72
N ALA A 407 -20.07 12.14 -18.95
CA ALA A 407 -21.04 11.90 -17.89
C ALA A 407 -22.12 12.99 -17.94
N HIS A 408 -23.37 12.63 -17.72
CA HIS A 408 -24.52 13.55 -17.87
C HIS A 408 -25.47 13.52 -16.66
N ASP A 409 -25.21 12.67 -15.66
CA ASP A 409 -25.89 12.59 -14.38
C ASP A 409 -24.99 11.87 -13.33
N GLY A 410 -25.47 11.79 -12.09
CA GLY A 410 -24.74 11.13 -11.01
C GLY A 410 -24.49 9.63 -11.28
N LEU A 411 -25.43 8.92 -11.92
CA LEU A 411 -25.27 7.49 -12.23
C LEU A 411 -24.14 7.26 -13.26
N THR A 412 -24.14 8.01 -14.35
CA THR A 412 -23.07 7.90 -15.35
C THR A 412 -21.72 8.35 -14.78
N GLY A 413 -21.70 9.37 -13.90
CA GLY A 413 -20.54 9.77 -13.14
C GLY A 413 -19.99 8.63 -12.25
N LEU A 414 -20.87 7.96 -11.51
CA LEU A 414 -20.51 6.82 -10.67
C LEU A 414 -19.91 5.66 -11.48
N ILE A 415 -20.49 5.37 -12.64
CA ILE A 415 -19.98 4.32 -13.55
C ILE A 415 -18.58 4.70 -14.06
N VAL A 416 -18.38 5.94 -14.53
CA VAL A 416 -17.07 6.41 -15.03
C VAL A 416 -16.02 6.40 -13.92
N GLU A 417 -16.37 6.80 -12.69
CA GLU A 417 -15.46 6.77 -11.53
C GLU A 417 -14.93 5.36 -11.24
N ASN A 418 -15.81 4.35 -11.33
CA ASN A 418 -15.48 3.00 -10.89
C ASN A 418 -15.06 2.05 -12.04
N THR A 419 -15.22 2.44 -13.30
CA THR A 419 -14.83 1.59 -14.43
C THR A 419 -13.31 1.46 -14.51
N LYS A 420 -12.82 0.22 -14.38
CA LYS A 420 -11.40 -0.14 -14.45
C LYS A 420 -11.23 -1.43 -15.25
N VAL A 421 -10.20 -1.46 -16.08
CA VAL A 421 -9.82 -2.64 -16.87
C VAL A 421 -8.35 -2.94 -16.61
N TYR A 422 -8.02 -4.19 -16.36
CA TYR A 422 -6.64 -4.66 -16.30
C TYR A 422 -6.22 -5.16 -17.68
N LYS A 423 -5.18 -4.56 -18.23
CA LYS A 423 -4.67 -4.89 -19.55
C LYS A 423 -3.16 -4.59 -19.64
N ASP A 424 -2.41 -5.41 -20.35
CA ASP A 424 -0.97 -5.23 -20.65
C ASP A 424 -0.11 -4.98 -19.39
N GLY A 425 -0.44 -5.65 -18.26
CA GLY A 425 0.29 -5.52 -17.00
C GLY A 425 -0.03 -4.25 -16.19
N GLY A 426 -1.01 -3.44 -16.64
CA GLY A 426 -1.47 -2.24 -15.97
C GLY A 426 -2.98 -2.17 -15.77
N ALA A 427 -3.41 -1.30 -14.88
CA ALA A 427 -4.82 -0.93 -14.76
C ALA A 427 -5.09 0.30 -15.62
N HIS A 428 -6.22 0.31 -16.30
CA HIS A 428 -6.69 1.41 -17.12
C HIS A 428 -8.04 1.89 -16.59
N GLN A 429 -8.18 3.20 -16.45
CA GLN A 429 -9.42 3.89 -16.07
C GLN A 429 -9.51 5.20 -16.81
N PHE A 430 -10.68 5.81 -16.81
CA PHE A 430 -10.79 7.19 -17.31
C PHE A 430 -10.14 8.17 -16.33
N ASP A 431 -9.41 9.15 -16.86
CA ASP A 431 -8.69 10.13 -16.06
C ASP A 431 -9.58 11.32 -15.67
N ALA A 432 -10.49 11.70 -16.55
CA ALA A 432 -11.36 12.87 -16.38
C ALA A 432 -12.80 12.58 -16.82
N MET A 433 -13.72 13.45 -16.44
CA MET A 433 -15.09 13.44 -16.91
C MET A 433 -15.36 14.62 -17.84
N TRP A 434 -16.11 14.35 -18.91
CA TRP A 434 -16.59 15.34 -19.86
C TRP A 434 -18.09 15.57 -19.67
N ILE A 435 -18.50 16.80 -19.34
CA ILE A 435 -19.91 17.19 -19.28
C ILE A 435 -20.29 17.85 -20.61
N SER A 436 -20.85 17.02 -21.50
CA SER A 436 -21.27 17.40 -22.83
C SER A 436 -22.58 18.19 -22.80
N SER A 437 -22.67 19.28 -23.57
CA SER A 437 -23.94 20.01 -23.76
C SER A 437 -24.98 19.16 -24.48
N LEU A 438 -24.56 18.37 -25.48
CA LEU A 438 -25.45 17.45 -26.20
C LEU A 438 -26.06 16.41 -25.25
N CYS A 439 -25.24 15.74 -24.43
CA CYS A 439 -25.72 14.69 -23.55
C CYS A 439 -26.57 15.24 -22.41
N ASP A 440 -26.17 16.36 -21.81
CA ASP A 440 -26.93 17.04 -20.78
C ASP A 440 -28.30 17.53 -21.30
N SER A 441 -28.35 18.10 -22.51
CA SER A 441 -29.61 18.49 -23.14
C SER A 441 -30.50 17.29 -23.46
N THR A 442 -29.92 16.22 -24.04
CA THR A 442 -30.65 14.99 -24.39
C THR A 442 -31.23 14.32 -23.15
N ALA A 443 -30.48 14.21 -22.05
CA ALA A 443 -30.96 13.66 -20.78
C ALA A 443 -32.16 14.44 -20.22
N LYS A 444 -32.25 15.73 -20.52
CA LYS A 444 -33.36 16.61 -20.13
C LYS A 444 -34.48 16.71 -21.18
N GLY A 445 -34.43 15.92 -22.27
CA GLY A 445 -35.40 15.92 -23.34
C GLY A 445 -35.42 17.24 -24.13
N LYS A 446 -34.30 17.95 -24.24
CA LYS A 446 -34.15 19.25 -24.89
C LYS A 446 -33.17 19.19 -26.07
N PRO A 447 -33.36 20.00 -27.13
CA PRO A 447 -32.40 20.07 -28.22
C PRO A 447 -31.09 20.77 -27.79
N ASP A 448 -29.98 20.38 -28.43
CA ASP A 448 -28.62 20.91 -28.18
C ASP A 448 -28.41 22.26 -28.94
N ILE A 449 -29.03 23.30 -28.45
CA ILE A 449 -29.02 24.66 -29.03
C ILE A 449 -28.83 25.77 -27.98
N GLU A 450 -28.08 25.48 -26.90
CA GLU A 450 -27.94 26.34 -25.72
C GLU A 450 -29.27 26.61 -25.00
N LEU A 451 -30.27 25.73 -25.14
CA LEU A 451 -31.59 25.89 -24.51
C LEU A 451 -31.55 25.57 -23.01
N VAL A 452 -30.66 24.67 -22.58
CA VAL A 452 -30.48 24.38 -21.18
C VAL A 452 -29.66 25.47 -20.53
N ASP A 453 -30.29 26.20 -19.61
CA ASP A 453 -29.66 27.33 -18.93
C ASP A 453 -28.51 26.88 -18.00
N MET A 454 -27.61 27.82 -17.72
CA MET A 454 -26.41 27.53 -16.93
C MET A 454 -26.72 27.07 -15.52
N SER A 455 -27.82 27.48 -14.90
CA SER A 455 -28.17 27.02 -13.54
C SER A 455 -28.53 25.55 -13.55
N SER A 456 -29.27 25.10 -14.57
CA SER A 456 -29.57 23.68 -14.78
C SER A 456 -28.31 22.86 -15.06
N ARG A 457 -27.36 23.40 -15.82
CA ARG A 457 -26.09 22.76 -16.14
C ARG A 457 -25.17 22.67 -14.89
N PHE A 458 -25.22 23.67 -14.02
CA PHE A 458 -24.50 23.64 -12.76
C PHE A 458 -24.99 22.54 -11.81
N ARG A 459 -26.33 22.28 -11.78
CA ARG A 459 -26.86 21.12 -11.02
C ARG A 459 -26.34 19.79 -11.53
N THR A 460 -26.21 19.62 -12.84
CA THR A 460 -25.58 18.41 -13.43
C THR A 460 -24.14 18.27 -12.97
N ILE A 461 -23.38 19.38 -12.85
CA ILE A 461 -22.03 19.36 -12.28
C ILE A 461 -22.08 18.91 -10.81
N GLU A 462 -23.00 19.48 -10.02
CA GLU A 462 -23.16 19.15 -8.60
C GLU A 462 -23.46 17.66 -8.41
N ASP A 463 -24.46 17.11 -9.13
CA ASP A 463 -24.83 15.68 -9.08
C ASP A 463 -23.64 14.75 -9.42
N ILE A 464 -22.83 15.12 -10.43
CA ILE A 464 -21.66 14.35 -10.82
C ILE A 464 -20.55 14.48 -9.77
N THR A 465 -20.38 15.66 -9.16
CA THR A 465 -19.30 15.88 -8.17
C THR A 465 -19.51 15.14 -6.87
N GLU A 466 -20.75 14.77 -6.52
CA GLU A 466 -21.06 13.93 -5.35
C GLU A 466 -20.45 12.52 -5.46
N VAL A 467 -20.30 12.00 -6.67
CA VAL A 467 -19.89 10.60 -6.91
C VAL A 467 -18.47 10.46 -7.43
N THR A 468 -17.74 11.56 -7.69
CA THR A 468 -16.42 11.52 -8.32
C THR A 468 -15.38 12.41 -7.65
N THR A 469 -14.13 11.93 -7.68
CA THR A 469 -12.95 12.75 -7.39
C THR A 469 -12.19 13.18 -8.67
N LYS A 470 -12.60 12.68 -9.85
CA LYS A 470 -11.93 12.98 -11.12
C LYS A 470 -12.10 14.46 -11.52
N PRO A 471 -11.14 15.02 -12.28
CA PRO A 471 -11.27 16.37 -12.82
C PRO A 471 -12.41 16.44 -13.85
N ILE A 472 -13.07 17.58 -13.90
CA ILE A 472 -14.20 17.83 -14.80
C ILE A 472 -13.78 18.78 -15.92
N ILE A 473 -14.04 18.37 -17.15
CA ILE A 473 -13.97 19.19 -18.37
C ILE A 473 -15.41 19.53 -18.77
N PHE A 474 -15.73 20.80 -18.90
CA PHE A 474 -17.08 21.28 -19.14
C PHE A 474 -17.23 21.88 -20.56
N ASP A 475 -18.25 21.43 -21.27
CA ASP A 475 -18.68 22.03 -22.56
C ASP A 475 -19.34 23.37 -22.30
N GLY A 476 -18.65 24.44 -22.60
CA GLY A 476 -19.15 25.81 -22.43
C GLY A 476 -19.90 26.36 -23.65
N ASP A 477 -20.20 25.51 -24.64
CA ASP A 477 -20.84 25.91 -25.90
C ASP A 477 -20.07 27.06 -26.56
N THR A 478 -20.75 28.12 -27.00
CA THR A 478 -20.09 29.34 -27.54
C THR A 478 -19.47 30.23 -26.46
N GLY A 479 -19.71 29.93 -25.18
CA GLY A 479 -19.38 30.77 -24.02
C GLY A 479 -20.32 31.97 -23.87
N GLY A 480 -21.31 32.11 -24.73
CA GLY A 480 -22.23 33.27 -24.77
C GLY A 480 -21.53 34.59 -25.06
N ILE A 481 -22.11 35.68 -24.60
CA ILE A 481 -21.48 37.01 -24.73
C ILE A 481 -20.33 37.15 -23.70
N LYS A 482 -19.32 37.94 -24.04
CA LYS A 482 -18.10 38.14 -23.28
C LYS A 482 -18.36 38.49 -21.81
N GLU A 483 -19.32 39.37 -21.56
CA GLU A 483 -19.71 39.84 -20.24
C GLU A 483 -20.27 38.72 -19.35
N HIS A 484 -21.07 37.81 -19.93
CA HIS A 484 -21.60 36.65 -19.21
C HIS A 484 -20.53 35.58 -19.00
N PHE A 485 -19.64 35.36 -19.96
CA PHE A 485 -18.56 34.37 -19.85
C PHE A 485 -17.66 34.62 -18.64
N VAL A 486 -17.40 35.89 -18.28
CA VAL A 486 -16.67 36.26 -17.07
C VAL A 486 -17.31 35.64 -15.79
N TYR A 487 -18.64 35.68 -15.70
CA TYR A 487 -19.35 35.10 -14.55
C TYR A 487 -19.43 33.58 -14.62
N THR A 488 -19.57 33.02 -15.82
CA THR A 488 -19.52 31.57 -16.05
C THR A 488 -18.18 30.98 -15.55
N VAL A 489 -17.04 31.58 -15.93
CA VAL A 489 -15.72 31.20 -15.48
C VAL A 489 -15.63 31.19 -13.95
N ARG A 490 -16.06 32.25 -13.28
CA ARG A 490 -16.06 32.36 -11.82
C ARG A 490 -16.91 31.28 -11.12
N SER A 491 -18.04 30.95 -11.74
CA SER A 491 -18.95 29.92 -11.20
C SER A 491 -18.39 28.53 -11.38
N LEU A 492 -17.82 28.20 -12.54
CA LEU A 492 -17.16 26.92 -12.80
C LEU A 492 -15.96 26.70 -11.89
N GLU A 493 -15.17 27.75 -11.66
CA GLU A 493 -14.06 27.66 -10.68
C GLU A 493 -14.55 27.30 -9.26
N ARG A 494 -15.65 27.91 -8.81
CA ARG A 494 -16.23 27.62 -7.48
C ARG A 494 -16.77 26.20 -7.38
N LEU A 495 -17.31 25.66 -8.46
CA LEU A 495 -17.80 24.28 -8.55
C LEU A 495 -16.67 23.25 -8.67
N GLY A 496 -15.42 23.71 -8.78
CA GLY A 496 -14.26 22.81 -8.89
C GLY A 496 -14.07 22.20 -10.28
N VAL A 497 -14.66 22.79 -11.32
CA VAL A 497 -14.38 22.43 -12.72
C VAL A 497 -12.93 22.74 -13.04
N SER A 498 -12.27 21.84 -13.77
CA SER A 498 -10.84 21.96 -14.10
C SER A 498 -10.59 22.69 -15.41
N MET A 499 -11.47 22.50 -16.40
CA MET A 499 -11.36 23.13 -17.71
C MET A 499 -12.73 23.41 -18.31
N VAL A 500 -12.88 24.59 -18.93
CA VAL A 500 -14.01 24.90 -19.81
C VAL A 500 -13.54 24.94 -21.26
N ILE A 501 -14.32 24.32 -22.16
CA ILE A 501 -14.10 24.39 -23.61
C ILE A 501 -15.18 25.29 -24.22
N ILE A 502 -14.77 26.29 -24.98
CA ILE A 502 -15.69 27.19 -25.73
C ILE A 502 -15.36 27.17 -27.22
N GLU A 503 -16.40 27.14 -28.06
CA GLU A 503 -16.24 27.09 -29.50
C GLU A 503 -16.30 28.50 -30.16
N ASP A 504 -15.52 28.70 -31.21
CA ASP A 504 -15.39 29.98 -31.92
C ASP A 504 -16.54 30.23 -32.89
N LYS A 505 -17.78 30.02 -32.41
CA LYS A 505 -19.02 30.30 -33.17
C LYS A 505 -19.83 31.42 -32.53
N THR A 506 -20.70 32.02 -33.32
CA THR A 506 -21.67 33.05 -32.90
C THR A 506 -23.08 32.69 -33.35
N GLY A 507 -24.08 33.38 -32.74
CA GLY A 507 -25.49 33.12 -33.04
C GLY A 507 -26.04 31.92 -32.30
N LEU A 508 -27.15 31.38 -32.79
CA LEU A 508 -27.75 30.19 -32.21
C LEU A 508 -26.85 28.96 -32.45
N LYS A 509 -26.46 28.29 -31.38
CA LYS A 509 -25.67 27.07 -31.46
C LYS A 509 -26.32 26.03 -32.35
N LYS A 510 -25.54 25.40 -33.19
CA LYS A 510 -25.85 24.20 -33.95
C LYS A 510 -24.81 23.15 -33.71
N ASN A 511 -25.21 21.88 -33.66
CA ASN A 511 -24.26 20.80 -33.47
C ASN A 511 -23.26 20.78 -34.64
N SER A 512 -21.99 20.70 -34.33
CA SER A 512 -20.87 20.76 -35.30
C SER A 512 -20.91 19.63 -36.33
N LEU A 513 -21.50 18.47 -36.01
CA LEU A 513 -21.60 17.34 -36.94
C LEU A 513 -22.53 17.65 -38.15
N PHE A 514 -23.40 18.62 -38.05
CA PHE A 514 -24.15 19.11 -39.22
C PHE A 514 -23.25 19.84 -40.24
N GLY A 515 -22.09 20.34 -39.80
CA GLY A 515 -21.13 21.05 -40.66
C GLY A 515 -21.79 22.19 -41.41
N THR A 516 -21.59 22.22 -42.74
CA THR A 516 -22.18 23.22 -43.66
C THR A 516 -23.62 22.91 -44.13
N GLU A 517 -24.23 21.79 -43.64
CA GLU A 517 -25.63 21.42 -43.94
C GLU A 517 -26.63 22.38 -43.26
N VAL A 518 -26.19 23.08 -42.22
CA VAL A 518 -26.96 24.13 -41.55
C VAL A 518 -26.12 25.41 -41.47
N GLU A 519 -26.79 26.56 -41.51
CA GLU A 519 -26.08 27.84 -41.38
C GLU A 519 -25.45 27.96 -39.98
N GLN A 520 -24.12 28.12 -39.95
CA GLN A 520 -23.31 28.33 -38.76
C GLN A 520 -22.29 29.44 -39.03
N THR A 521 -22.18 30.37 -38.12
CA THR A 521 -21.29 31.51 -38.25
C THR A 521 -20.11 31.40 -37.30
N GLN A 522 -18.88 31.40 -37.83
CA GLN A 522 -17.66 31.43 -37.04
C GLN A 522 -17.40 32.87 -36.57
N ASP A 523 -17.02 33.05 -35.31
CA ASP A 523 -16.66 34.32 -34.71
C ASP A 523 -15.38 34.89 -35.33
N ARG A 524 -15.21 36.20 -35.28
CA ARG A 524 -13.95 36.85 -35.68
C ARG A 524 -12.85 36.52 -34.68
N ILE A 525 -11.63 36.36 -35.17
CA ILE A 525 -10.45 36.01 -34.34
C ILE A 525 -10.29 37.00 -33.18
N GLU A 526 -10.45 38.31 -33.45
CA GLU A 526 -10.31 39.38 -32.46
C GLU A 526 -11.36 39.28 -31.37
N SER A 527 -12.63 39.08 -31.76
CA SER A 527 -13.79 38.99 -30.85
C SER A 527 -13.65 37.80 -29.92
N PHE A 528 -13.33 36.61 -30.45
CA PHE A 528 -13.16 35.42 -29.65
C PHE A 528 -11.91 35.48 -28.76
N SER A 529 -10.80 36.09 -29.27
CA SER A 529 -9.60 36.35 -28.47
C SER A 529 -9.88 37.30 -27.31
N GLU A 530 -10.74 38.31 -27.48
CA GLU A 530 -11.17 39.19 -26.38
C GLU A 530 -11.99 38.44 -25.33
N LYS A 531 -12.87 37.51 -25.76
CA LYS A 531 -13.64 36.63 -24.85
C LYS A 531 -12.68 35.76 -24.01
N ILE A 532 -11.67 35.16 -24.65
CA ILE A 532 -10.63 34.37 -23.94
C ILE A 532 -9.90 35.24 -22.92
N ARG A 533 -9.37 36.43 -23.33
CA ARG A 533 -8.69 37.37 -22.41
C ARG A 533 -9.55 37.76 -21.23
N ALA A 534 -10.86 38.03 -21.47
CA ALA A 534 -11.78 38.36 -20.41
C ALA A 534 -12.00 37.21 -19.43
N GLY A 535 -12.15 35.99 -19.93
CA GLY A 535 -12.23 34.78 -19.13
C GLY A 535 -10.96 34.56 -18.29
N LYS A 536 -9.78 34.68 -18.91
CA LYS A 536 -8.48 34.56 -18.20
C LYS A 536 -8.31 35.60 -17.10
N LYS A 537 -8.73 36.85 -17.36
CA LYS A 537 -8.71 37.90 -16.33
C LYS A 537 -9.73 37.67 -15.22
N ALA A 538 -10.81 36.95 -15.48
CA ALA A 538 -11.84 36.63 -14.50
C ALA A 538 -11.42 35.49 -13.53
N GLN A 539 -10.47 34.65 -13.93
CA GLN A 539 -9.96 33.55 -13.11
C GLN A 539 -9.41 34.06 -11.79
N ARG A 540 -9.65 33.29 -10.71
CA ARG A 540 -9.12 33.52 -9.38
C ARG A 540 -7.86 32.71 -9.12
N THR A 541 -7.74 31.56 -9.81
CA THR A 541 -6.64 30.62 -9.66
C THR A 541 -5.98 30.35 -11.01
N LYS A 542 -4.72 29.90 -10.99
CA LYS A 542 -3.98 29.50 -12.19
C LYS A 542 -4.28 28.07 -12.62
N GLU A 543 -4.95 27.31 -11.79
CA GLU A 543 -5.22 25.88 -12.00
C GLU A 543 -6.36 25.66 -13.00
N PHE A 544 -7.40 26.51 -12.99
CA PHE A 544 -8.51 26.43 -13.93
C PHE A 544 -8.03 26.72 -15.36
N MET A 545 -8.55 25.99 -16.33
CA MET A 545 -8.12 26.06 -17.73
C MET A 545 -9.24 26.54 -18.65
N ILE A 546 -8.89 27.32 -19.67
CA ILE A 546 -9.78 27.71 -20.77
C ILE A 546 -9.21 27.09 -22.04
N CYS A 547 -10.02 26.24 -22.70
CA CYS A 547 -9.72 25.64 -23.99
C CYS A 547 -10.52 26.31 -25.08
N ALA A 548 -9.85 26.70 -26.16
CA ALA A 548 -10.47 27.27 -27.35
C ALA A 548 -10.72 26.18 -28.39
N ARG A 549 -11.97 25.90 -28.71
CA ARG A 549 -12.39 24.97 -29.74
C ARG A 549 -12.54 25.69 -31.08
N ILE A 550 -11.81 25.17 -32.07
CA ILE A 550 -11.71 25.76 -33.40
C ILE A 550 -12.61 24.98 -34.37
N GLU A 551 -13.54 25.65 -34.97
CA GLU A 551 -14.55 25.09 -35.89
C GLU A 551 -14.18 25.25 -37.38
N SER A 552 -12.99 25.75 -37.72
CA SER A 552 -12.55 26.02 -39.10
C SER A 552 -12.66 24.82 -40.03
N LEU A 553 -12.29 23.60 -39.55
CA LEU A 553 -12.39 22.38 -40.36
C LEU A 553 -13.84 21.88 -40.50
N ILE A 554 -14.68 22.15 -39.51
CA ILE A 554 -16.12 21.86 -39.55
C ILE A 554 -16.83 22.76 -40.58
N LEU A 555 -16.43 24.03 -40.61
CA LEU A 555 -17.01 25.05 -41.46
C LEU A 555 -16.29 25.21 -42.83
N GLU A 556 -15.38 24.28 -43.14
CA GLU A 556 -14.63 24.22 -44.40
C GLU A 556 -13.80 25.48 -44.72
N ARG A 557 -13.33 26.19 -43.67
CA ARG A 557 -12.45 27.36 -43.80
C ARG A 557 -11.00 26.97 -44.09
N GLY A 558 -10.67 25.72 -43.93
CA GLY A 558 -9.35 25.13 -44.21
C GLY A 558 -8.35 25.19 -43.10
N MET A 559 -7.19 24.59 -43.36
CA MET A 559 -6.13 24.36 -42.39
C MET A 559 -5.40 25.64 -41.96
N GLU A 560 -5.22 26.58 -42.91
CA GLU A 560 -4.50 27.83 -42.60
C GLU A 560 -5.31 28.69 -41.61
N ASP A 561 -6.63 28.82 -41.81
CA ASP A 561 -7.52 29.54 -40.90
C ASP A 561 -7.54 28.83 -39.51
N ALA A 562 -7.55 27.50 -39.49
CA ALA A 562 -7.48 26.75 -38.22
C ALA A 562 -6.20 27.04 -37.43
N LEU A 563 -5.04 27.07 -38.08
CA LEU A 563 -3.75 27.36 -37.43
C LEU A 563 -3.64 28.83 -37.01
N GLU A 564 -4.07 29.77 -37.86
CA GLU A 564 -4.08 31.20 -37.52
C GLU A 564 -4.89 31.44 -36.23
N ARG A 565 -6.09 30.86 -36.14
CA ARG A 565 -6.94 30.93 -34.94
C ARG A 565 -6.26 30.30 -33.75
N ALA A 566 -5.68 29.11 -33.90
CA ALA A 566 -5.01 28.42 -32.82
C ALA A 566 -3.93 29.32 -32.19
N PHE A 567 -3.03 29.89 -33.00
CA PHE A 567 -1.97 30.77 -32.49
C PHE A 567 -2.52 32.06 -31.89
N ALA A 568 -3.56 32.64 -32.50
CA ALA A 568 -4.20 33.84 -31.96
C ALA A 568 -4.85 33.59 -30.60
N PHE A 569 -5.50 32.44 -30.43
CA PHE A 569 -6.16 32.07 -29.17
C PHE A 569 -5.17 31.71 -28.08
N VAL A 570 -4.06 31.02 -28.39
CA VAL A 570 -2.93 30.82 -27.45
C VAL A 570 -2.35 32.15 -27.00
N LYS A 571 -2.10 33.07 -27.94
CA LYS A 571 -1.64 34.45 -27.63
C LYS A 571 -2.65 35.21 -26.77
N ALA A 572 -3.94 34.93 -26.88
CA ALA A 572 -4.99 35.50 -26.03
C ALA A 572 -5.01 34.86 -24.61
N GLY A 573 -4.29 33.77 -24.39
CA GLY A 573 -4.13 33.10 -23.10
C GLY A 573 -4.91 31.79 -22.94
N ALA A 574 -5.39 31.18 -24.05
CA ALA A 574 -5.96 29.84 -23.99
C ALA A 574 -4.93 28.84 -23.45
N ASP A 575 -5.31 27.97 -22.50
CA ASP A 575 -4.47 26.94 -21.91
C ASP A 575 -4.42 25.69 -22.80
N ALA A 576 -5.42 25.51 -23.65
CA ALA A 576 -5.53 24.39 -24.57
C ALA A 576 -6.24 24.80 -25.86
N ILE A 577 -5.96 24.05 -26.92
CA ILE A 577 -6.66 24.18 -28.21
C ILE A 577 -7.36 22.85 -28.51
N MET A 578 -8.64 22.92 -28.87
CA MET A 578 -9.40 21.79 -29.38
C MET A 578 -9.65 21.97 -30.86
N ILE A 579 -9.13 21.01 -31.65
CA ILE A 579 -9.42 20.95 -33.09
C ILE A 579 -10.50 19.89 -33.34
N HIS A 580 -11.49 20.21 -34.16
CA HIS A 580 -12.62 19.36 -34.42
C HIS A 580 -12.79 19.08 -35.92
N SER A 581 -13.16 17.84 -36.26
CA SER A 581 -13.44 17.43 -37.65
C SER A 581 -14.61 16.45 -37.69
N ARG A 582 -15.38 16.51 -38.78
CA ARG A 582 -16.46 15.55 -39.08
C ARG A 582 -16.06 14.42 -40.03
N LYS A 583 -14.82 14.49 -40.56
CA LYS A 583 -14.33 13.44 -41.48
C LYS A 583 -14.08 12.14 -40.76
N LYS A 584 -14.31 11.01 -41.47
CA LYS A 584 -13.99 9.66 -40.97
C LYS A 584 -12.49 9.38 -40.92
N SER A 585 -11.69 10.06 -41.78
CA SER A 585 -10.24 9.99 -41.75
C SER A 585 -9.69 10.97 -40.72
N PRO A 586 -8.70 10.56 -39.88
CA PRO A 586 -8.04 11.43 -38.92
C PRO A 586 -7.01 12.38 -39.53
N GLU A 587 -6.70 12.28 -40.82
CA GLU A 587 -5.56 12.94 -41.48
C GLU A 587 -5.53 14.45 -41.31
N GLU A 588 -6.67 15.15 -41.39
CA GLU A 588 -6.68 16.60 -41.19
C GLU A 588 -6.39 16.99 -39.73
N ILE A 589 -6.83 16.18 -38.78
CA ILE A 589 -6.46 16.35 -37.36
C ILE A 589 -4.97 16.11 -37.15
N PHE A 590 -4.42 15.05 -37.71
CA PHE A 590 -3.00 14.74 -37.62
C PHE A 590 -2.14 15.82 -38.28
N THR A 591 -2.54 16.31 -39.44
CA THR A 591 -1.85 17.41 -40.13
C THR A 591 -1.88 18.69 -39.29
N PHE A 592 -3.02 19.02 -38.68
CA PHE A 592 -3.11 20.17 -37.78
C PHE A 592 -2.18 20.03 -36.61
N VAL A 593 -2.23 18.89 -35.92
CA VAL A 593 -1.39 18.60 -34.71
C VAL A 593 0.10 18.68 -35.07
N GLU A 594 0.52 18.06 -36.17
CA GLU A 594 1.90 18.10 -36.61
C GLU A 594 2.39 19.53 -36.91
N ARG A 595 1.60 20.29 -37.63
CA ARG A 595 1.95 21.69 -37.99
C ARG A 595 1.95 22.60 -36.76
N PHE A 596 0.97 22.44 -35.87
CA PHE A 596 0.88 23.24 -34.65
C PHE A 596 2.06 22.93 -33.72
N ARG A 597 2.44 21.65 -33.55
CA ARG A 597 3.55 21.23 -32.68
C ARG A 597 4.93 21.68 -33.15
N LYS A 598 5.11 22.01 -34.43
CA LYS A 598 6.35 22.60 -34.92
C LYS A 598 6.64 23.99 -34.36
N GLU A 599 5.59 24.75 -34.01
CA GLU A 599 5.69 26.12 -33.52
C GLU A 599 5.39 26.23 -32.00
N ASP A 600 4.58 25.30 -31.45
CA ASP A 600 4.14 25.31 -30.07
C ASP A 600 4.16 23.87 -29.48
N SER A 601 5.14 23.61 -28.61
CA SER A 601 5.32 22.34 -27.91
C SER A 601 4.55 22.26 -26.57
N GLU A 602 4.11 23.40 -26.02
CA GLU A 602 3.66 23.52 -24.64
C GLU A 602 2.13 23.52 -24.48
N THR A 603 1.41 24.17 -25.41
CA THR A 603 -0.05 24.29 -25.33
C THR A 603 -0.72 22.92 -25.46
N TYR A 604 -1.63 22.59 -24.56
CA TYR A 604 -2.34 21.32 -24.61
C TYR A 604 -3.26 21.23 -25.83
N ILE A 605 -3.28 20.07 -26.49
CA ILE A 605 -4.18 19.77 -27.61
C ILE A 605 -5.24 18.78 -27.19
N VAL A 606 -6.51 19.13 -27.46
CA VAL A 606 -7.69 18.32 -27.16
C VAL A 606 -8.31 17.84 -28.48
N VAL A 607 -8.71 16.56 -28.54
CA VAL A 607 -9.42 15.98 -29.68
C VAL A 607 -10.63 15.17 -29.23
N VAL A 608 -11.64 15.12 -30.12
CA VAL A 608 -12.87 14.33 -29.91
C VAL A 608 -13.06 13.39 -31.10
N PRO A 609 -12.63 12.14 -31.01
CA PRO A 609 -12.61 11.21 -32.15
C PRO A 609 -13.97 10.54 -32.44
N THR A 610 -15.08 11.26 -32.35
CA THR A 610 -16.42 10.73 -32.62
C THR A 610 -16.57 10.23 -34.05
N SER A 611 -16.04 10.98 -35.03
CA SER A 611 -16.16 10.65 -36.48
C SER A 611 -15.06 9.69 -36.94
N PHE A 612 -13.89 9.67 -36.31
CA PHE A 612 -12.71 8.85 -36.62
C PHE A 612 -12.34 7.92 -35.43
N ASN A 613 -13.35 7.22 -34.93
CA ASN A 613 -13.29 6.42 -33.71
C ASN A 613 -12.49 5.11 -33.83
N SER A 614 -11.89 4.82 -34.97
CA SER A 614 -10.97 3.68 -35.16
C SER A 614 -9.54 3.94 -34.65
N VAL A 615 -9.21 5.21 -34.37
CA VAL A 615 -7.87 5.62 -33.92
C VAL A 615 -7.69 5.30 -32.44
N LYS A 616 -6.62 4.62 -32.09
CA LYS A 616 -6.28 4.31 -30.69
C LYS A 616 -5.64 5.52 -30.01
N GLU A 617 -5.80 5.62 -28.68
CA GLU A 617 -5.21 6.67 -27.84
C GLU A 617 -3.69 6.80 -28.04
N GLU A 618 -2.99 5.68 -28.20
CA GLU A 618 -1.54 5.64 -28.41
C GLU A 618 -1.10 6.42 -29.66
N GLU A 619 -1.90 6.42 -30.74
CA GLU A 619 -1.63 7.19 -31.94
C GLU A 619 -1.76 8.70 -31.73
N PHE A 620 -2.72 9.11 -30.92
CA PHE A 620 -2.89 10.52 -30.51
C PHE A 620 -1.73 10.97 -29.63
N LYS A 621 -1.38 10.15 -28.63
CA LYS A 621 -0.27 10.41 -27.71
C LYS A 621 1.06 10.59 -28.44
N LYS A 622 1.39 9.68 -29.36
CA LYS A 622 2.63 9.75 -30.18
C LYS A 622 2.74 11.03 -31.01
N ARG A 623 1.61 11.62 -31.43
CA ARG A 623 1.57 12.83 -32.23
C ARG A 623 1.56 14.12 -31.39
N GLY A 624 1.53 14.01 -30.05
CA GLY A 624 1.53 15.16 -29.16
C GLY A 624 0.14 15.69 -28.80
N VAL A 625 -0.93 14.90 -28.97
CA VAL A 625 -2.26 15.19 -28.39
C VAL A 625 -2.20 14.90 -26.91
N ASN A 626 -2.80 15.74 -26.09
CA ASN A 626 -2.77 15.65 -24.64
C ASN A 626 -4.10 15.16 -24.01
N VAL A 627 -5.22 15.45 -24.67
CA VAL A 627 -6.54 15.07 -24.16
C VAL A 627 -7.38 14.44 -25.27
N VAL A 628 -7.91 13.25 -25.01
CA VAL A 628 -8.91 12.59 -25.85
C VAL A 628 -10.24 12.55 -25.11
N ILE A 629 -11.32 13.03 -25.74
CA ILE A 629 -12.66 13.07 -25.14
C ILE A 629 -13.57 12.08 -25.87
N TYR A 630 -14.14 11.14 -25.14
CA TYR A 630 -15.24 10.26 -25.56
C TYR A 630 -16.57 10.95 -25.23
N ALA A 631 -17.13 11.67 -26.19
CA ALA A 631 -18.06 12.78 -25.94
C ALA A 631 -19.52 12.37 -25.74
N ASN A 632 -19.97 11.18 -26.16
CA ASN A 632 -21.41 10.84 -26.19
C ASN A 632 -21.72 9.34 -26.16
N GLN A 633 -20.76 8.48 -25.89
CA GLN A 633 -20.93 7.04 -26.02
C GLN A 633 -21.88 6.46 -24.97
N LEU A 634 -21.86 6.95 -23.72
CA LEU A 634 -22.77 6.47 -22.68
C LEU A 634 -24.22 6.86 -22.97
N MET A 635 -24.47 8.13 -23.36
CA MET A 635 -25.81 8.56 -23.76
C MET A 635 -26.32 7.72 -24.93
N ARG A 636 -25.51 7.48 -25.95
CA ARG A 636 -25.89 6.66 -27.10
C ARG A 636 -26.12 5.20 -26.78
N ALA A 637 -25.46 4.67 -25.75
CA ALA A 637 -25.70 3.32 -25.24
C ALA A 637 -27.01 3.24 -24.42
N THR A 638 -27.32 4.26 -23.66
CA THR A 638 -28.50 4.32 -22.79
C THR A 638 -29.81 4.31 -23.60
N VAL A 639 -29.91 5.05 -24.71
CA VAL A 639 -31.14 5.15 -25.50
C VAL A 639 -31.66 3.80 -25.98
N PRO A 640 -30.90 2.98 -26.73
CA PRO A 640 -31.41 1.68 -27.21
C PRO A 640 -31.67 0.70 -26.07
N ALA A 641 -30.93 0.77 -24.96
CA ALA A 641 -31.16 -0.10 -23.81
C ALA A 641 -32.52 0.19 -23.15
N ILE A 642 -32.84 1.46 -22.93
CA ILE A 642 -34.13 1.89 -22.37
C ILE A 642 -35.27 1.55 -23.33
N GLN A 643 -35.09 1.82 -24.65
CA GLN A 643 -36.10 1.47 -25.65
C GLN A 643 -36.39 -0.02 -25.68
N ASN A 644 -35.36 -0.87 -25.68
CA ASN A 644 -35.52 -2.32 -25.66
C ASN A 644 -36.35 -2.79 -24.47
N ALA A 645 -36.08 -2.26 -23.27
CA ALA A 645 -36.84 -2.62 -22.08
C ALA A 645 -38.33 -2.19 -22.19
N ALA A 646 -38.57 -0.95 -22.64
CA ALA A 646 -39.93 -0.43 -22.82
C ALA A 646 -40.74 -1.25 -23.86
N GLU A 647 -40.13 -1.54 -25.03
CA GLU A 647 -40.74 -2.34 -26.08
C GLU A 647 -41.03 -3.78 -25.62
N THR A 648 -40.09 -4.41 -24.93
CA THR A 648 -40.25 -5.78 -24.42
C THR A 648 -41.45 -5.86 -23.46
N ILE A 649 -41.59 -4.91 -22.54
CA ILE A 649 -42.73 -4.87 -21.61
C ILE A 649 -44.06 -4.65 -22.35
N LEU A 650 -44.10 -3.74 -23.32
CA LEU A 650 -45.30 -3.47 -24.12
C LEU A 650 -45.71 -4.68 -24.97
N GLN A 651 -44.75 -5.39 -25.56
CA GLN A 651 -45.02 -6.56 -26.39
C GLN A 651 -45.56 -7.73 -25.58
N ASN A 652 -45.08 -7.94 -24.35
CA ASN A 652 -45.42 -9.09 -23.52
C ASN A 652 -46.46 -8.78 -22.45
N GLU A 653 -46.84 -7.51 -22.27
CA GLU A 653 -47.76 -7.02 -21.21
C GLU A 653 -47.30 -7.44 -19.79
N ARG A 654 -46.01 -7.72 -19.64
CA ARG A 654 -45.31 -8.06 -18.39
C ARG A 654 -43.80 -7.84 -18.51
N ALA A 655 -43.08 -7.91 -17.39
CA ALA A 655 -41.66 -7.57 -17.32
C ALA A 655 -40.71 -8.80 -17.29
N GLU A 656 -41.23 -10.03 -17.22
CA GLU A 656 -40.42 -11.26 -17.03
C GLU A 656 -39.31 -11.40 -18.11
N GLU A 657 -39.63 -11.10 -19.37
CA GLU A 657 -38.71 -11.22 -20.49
C GLU A 657 -37.54 -10.23 -20.42
N CYS A 658 -37.67 -9.17 -19.62
CA CYS A 658 -36.60 -8.19 -19.40
C CYS A 658 -35.50 -8.74 -18.48
N ASP A 659 -35.78 -9.72 -17.62
CA ASP A 659 -34.82 -10.22 -16.61
C ASP A 659 -33.49 -10.72 -17.21
N SER A 660 -33.50 -11.16 -18.48
CA SER A 660 -32.31 -11.63 -19.19
C SER A 660 -31.26 -10.56 -19.47
N PHE A 661 -31.63 -9.28 -19.47
CA PHE A 661 -30.74 -8.16 -19.78
C PHE A 661 -30.79 -7.02 -18.76
N LEU A 662 -31.64 -7.11 -17.74
CA LEU A 662 -31.66 -6.15 -16.65
C LEU A 662 -30.61 -6.50 -15.59
N MET A 663 -30.10 -5.46 -14.92
CA MET A 663 -29.31 -5.63 -13.71
C MET A 663 -30.18 -6.27 -12.62
N PRO A 664 -29.69 -7.31 -11.90
CA PRO A 664 -30.43 -7.93 -10.81
C PRO A 664 -30.84 -6.90 -9.75
N PHE A 665 -32.10 -6.98 -9.26
CA PHE A 665 -32.64 -5.99 -8.31
C PHE A 665 -31.79 -5.82 -7.04
N LYS A 666 -31.19 -6.91 -6.55
CA LYS A 666 -30.26 -6.86 -5.40
C LYS A 666 -28.97 -6.11 -5.69
N GLU A 667 -28.54 -6.04 -6.95
CA GLU A 667 -27.32 -5.33 -7.34
C GLU A 667 -27.61 -3.83 -7.49
N ILE A 668 -28.76 -3.45 -8.08
CA ILE A 668 -29.09 -2.02 -8.22
C ILE A 668 -29.27 -1.32 -6.87
N ILE A 669 -29.85 -2.00 -5.86
CA ILE A 669 -30.01 -1.46 -4.50
C ILE A 669 -28.63 -1.22 -3.84
N ARG A 670 -27.63 -2.06 -4.17
CA ARG A 670 -26.29 -1.97 -3.59
C ARG A 670 -25.33 -1.10 -4.40
N LEU A 671 -25.76 -0.62 -5.55
CA LEU A 671 -24.91 0.18 -6.44
C LEU A 671 -24.44 1.48 -5.76
N ILE A 672 -25.34 2.08 -4.99
CA ILE A 672 -25.03 3.25 -4.15
C ILE A 672 -25.25 2.80 -2.70
N PRO A 673 -24.16 2.47 -1.96
CA PRO A 673 -24.28 2.04 -0.57
C PRO A 673 -24.77 3.21 0.30
N GLU A 674 -25.64 2.89 1.25
CA GLU A 674 -25.98 3.83 2.34
C GLU A 674 -24.70 4.15 3.12
N GLU A 675 -24.51 5.41 3.46
CA GLU A 675 -23.42 5.82 4.35
C GLU A 675 -23.87 5.53 5.79
N ASP A 676 -23.31 4.48 6.43
CA ASP A 676 -23.45 4.22 7.86
C ASP A 676 -22.61 5.19 8.71
#